data_bf10faa18cfce008a5cd0a3cd3c23f89
#
_entry.id   bf10faa18cfce008a5cd0a3cd3c23f89
#
_cell.length_a   1.000
_cell.length_b   1.000
_cell.length_c   1.000
_cell.angle_alpha   90.00
_cell.angle_beta   90.00
_cell.angle_gamma   90.00
#
_symmetry.space_group_name_H-M   'P 1'
#
loop_
_entity.id
_entity.type
_entity.pdbx_description
1 polymer ?
#
loop_
_entity_poly.entity_id
_entity_poly.type
_entity_poly.pdbx_seq_one_letter_code
_entity_poly.pdbx_strand_id
1 'polypeptide(L)'
;MTLDEASGSWSVQGGSDLVGKYYRYDIQVYHPVSRKLESYQVTDPYSLSLAMNSEFSQVVDLDDPALKPEGWDSLKAPHSQKNPADITIYEAHVRDLTGNDESTPVDHRGKFLGLTDSDSVPVTHLKSLAKSGVSHLHLLPVFDIATVNEDPAKVANIGDDFSKLCEVNPEVKNSRFASHCGGGETIEAVLGDLQASDSKENPVVQELYGYLRGVDSFNWGYDPYHYTTPEGSYATNAEGTTRIKEFREMVQAIKQNIGMNVVMDVVYNHTNEAGLGSKSVLDKIVPWYYQRLNPETGSVENSTCCSNTAPEHAMFAKLMDDSLVTWARDYKIDAFRFDLMGHHPKDQMVQALAEVKKVNPDMYFYGEGWNFGEVQDDKRFVQATQKHLAGTGIGSFSDRLRDAVRGGSPFDGGEAIRKTQGFGNGALVDANELDGVDLATALHQSDLVRLGMAGNLKEFVLTDKDGIPKKGSDIDYNGQPAGYAQDPTEIQNYVDKHDNQTLFDNLVYKAPAGADLVRMQGVSLATAMLGQGIPFTHAGVELLRSKSMERDSYDSGDWYNRVDYGLSDNNFDKGLPRKDKDEANYELIEQVLGQHAKPGSAEMHQMVNFYQELSELRQSSRLLRLGSGAEVIKRVDFRNTGPEQIPGLIVMSVDDGVGAGADLDPAIDGLVVMINATNQPQSIGDFRDGKDQPIDLTGMVLSGAHRDSDSIASGAANDSGQLTLGAWSAAVFVKPQSGAQGAGLPVSKKTDLSTLPPFGDTEVFVRGFLNQWDPVNKMNFSGNFIYEFTTEVTADQLGSTQVKIAGNEWSGPVNYGKCSDTDQLATGQVNTLCANGGDLPFNVEKAGTYKFVFTAMNKDKPTLSVSYTEPAQSCKVLDTVAGNPLGFPLYVRGSLSDWNAQPAYQLSYKGMEGNLAIYQAAFNYAGSFDFKFANDDGNWSKQFFVKDAGGTLIALEPEQVYPLQHGDGGMGNNSITLEQGLWSFLVKVDPTQTSGEVGSVIIQECSAK
;
A
#
# COMPACT_ATOMS: atom_id res chain seq x y z
N MET A 1 -14.82 -32.17 -25.87
CA MET A 1 -13.51 -31.72 -25.39
C MET A 1 -12.85 -32.85 -24.60
N THR A 2 -11.52 -32.88 -24.57
CA THR A 2 -10.73 -33.88 -23.83
C THR A 2 -9.99 -33.17 -22.71
N LEU A 3 -10.07 -33.73 -21.49
CA LEU A 3 -9.33 -33.23 -20.34
C LEU A 3 -7.87 -33.67 -20.41
N ASP A 4 -6.94 -32.74 -20.30
CA ASP A 4 -5.57 -33.01 -19.93
C ASP A 4 -5.44 -32.95 -18.39
N GLU A 5 -5.27 -34.10 -17.77
CA GLU A 5 -5.22 -34.21 -16.30
C GLU A 5 -3.97 -33.53 -15.72
N ALA A 6 -2.90 -33.34 -16.50
CA ALA A 6 -1.67 -32.71 -16.01
C ALA A 6 -1.78 -31.18 -15.92
N SER A 7 -2.50 -30.56 -16.86
CA SER A 7 -2.70 -29.11 -16.89
C SER A 7 -4.08 -28.67 -16.39
N GLY A 8 -5.03 -29.60 -16.24
CA GLY A 8 -6.43 -29.30 -15.94
C GLY A 8 -7.21 -28.67 -17.12
N SER A 9 -6.61 -28.59 -18.29
CA SER A 9 -7.20 -27.95 -19.46
C SER A 9 -8.10 -28.89 -20.26
N TRP A 10 -9.23 -28.38 -20.73
CA TRP A 10 -10.12 -29.06 -21.64
C TRP A 10 -9.84 -28.57 -23.06
N SER A 11 -9.60 -29.46 -23.98
CA SER A 11 -9.29 -29.11 -25.37
C SER A 11 -10.13 -29.88 -26.39
N VAL A 12 -10.31 -29.27 -27.57
CA VAL A 12 -10.83 -29.89 -28.77
C VAL A 12 -10.10 -29.30 -29.98
N GLN A 13 -9.73 -30.17 -30.92
CA GLN A 13 -9.13 -29.72 -32.16
C GLN A 13 -10.19 -29.42 -33.22
N GLY A 14 -10.01 -28.29 -33.93
CA GLY A 14 -10.80 -27.89 -35.06
C GLY A 14 -9.93 -27.47 -36.22
N GLY A 15 -10.52 -27.27 -37.41
CA GLY A 15 -9.81 -26.78 -38.57
C GLY A 15 -9.61 -25.25 -38.53
N SER A 16 -8.75 -24.72 -39.41
CA SER A 16 -8.52 -23.28 -39.59
C SER A 16 -9.76 -22.49 -40.02
N ASP A 17 -10.79 -23.17 -40.51
CA ASP A 17 -12.10 -22.60 -40.84
C ASP A 17 -12.92 -22.14 -39.65
N LEU A 18 -12.46 -22.48 -38.43
CA LEU A 18 -13.03 -21.98 -37.18
C LEU A 18 -12.55 -20.56 -36.79
N VAL A 19 -11.42 -20.10 -37.31
CA VAL A 19 -10.94 -18.73 -37.08
C VAL A 19 -12.01 -17.73 -37.54
N GLY A 20 -12.33 -16.77 -36.66
CA GLY A 20 -13.39 -15.79 -36.87
C GLY A 20 -14.80 -16.26 -36.54
N LYS A 21 -14.98 -17.54 -36.12
CA LYS A 21 -16.29 -18.05 -35.70
C LYS A 21 -16.53 -17.74 -34.20
N TYR A 22 -17.80 -17.52 -33.90
CA TYR A 22 -18.25 -17.30 -32.52
C TYR A 22 -18.66 -18.59 -31.86
N TYR A 23 -18.44 -18.69 -30.55
CA TYR A 23 -18.76 -19.87 -29.74
C TYR A 23 -19.15 -19.52 -28.31
N ARG A 24 -19.82 -20.45 -27.68
CA ARG A 24 -20.05 -20.54 -26.23
C ARG A 24 -19.87 -21.99 -25.78
N TYR A 25 -19.62 -22.17 -24.49
CA TYR A 25 -19.64 -23.49 -23.89
C TYR A 25 -21.05 -23.83 -23.38
N ASP A 26 -21.56 -25.00 -23.76
CA ASP A 26 -22.72 -25.60 -23.11
C ASP A 26 -22.24 -26.30 -21.82
N ILE A 27 -22.59 -25.73 -20.67
CA ILE A 27 -22.20 -26.22 -19.35
C ILE A 27 -23.40 -26.88 -18.67
N GLN A 28 -23.16 -28.07 -18.15
CA GLN A 28 -24.06 -28.72 -17.21
C GLN A 28 -23.31 -29.01 -15.93
N VAL A 29 -23.70 -28.38 -14.84
CA VAL A 29 -23.01 -28.44 -13.56
C VAL A 29 -23.96 -28.30 -12.39
N TYR A 30 -23.69 -28.99 -11.27
CA TYR A 30 -24.36 -28.74 -10.03
C TYR A 30 -23.90 -27.40 -9.45
N HIS A 31 -24.83 -26.45 -9.30
CA HIS A 31 -24.51 -25.13 -8.76
C HIS A 31 -24.97 -25.01 -7.31
N PRO A 32 -24.06 -24.74 -6.35
CA PRO A 32 -24.35 -24.68 -4.92
C PRO A 32 -25.37 -23.60 -4.54
N VAL A 33 -25.40 -22.46 -5.25
CA VAL A 33 -26.35 -21.36 -5.01
C VAL A 33 -27.80 -21.81 -5.25
N SER A 34 -28.09 -22.45 -6.38
CA SER A 34 -29.42 -22.94 -6.70
C SER A 34 -29.70 -24.31 -6.11
N ARG A 35 -28.67 -25.06 -5.71
CA ARG A 35 -28.71 -26.45 -5.24
C ARG A 35 -29.35 -27.40 -6.25
N LYS A 36 -29.10 -27.16 -7.54
CA LYS A 36 -29.62 -27.90 -8.68
C LYS A 36 -28.53 -28.18 -9.69
N LEU A 37 -28.81 -29.16 -10.57
CA LEU A 37 -28.06 -29.30 -11.81
C LEU A 37 -28.55 -28.22 -12.77
N GLU A 38 -27.70 -27.26 -13.08
CA GLU A 38 -27.97 -26.16 -13.98
C GLU A 38 -27.43 -26.46 -15.38
N SER A 39 -28.08 -25.88 -16.39
CA SER A 39 -27.64 -25.95 -17.79
C SER A 39 -27.74 -24.57 -18.40
N TYR A 40 -26.61 -24.06 -18.89
CA TYR A 40 -26.51 -22.74 -19.51
C TYR A 40 -25.36 -22.64 -20.50
N GLN A 41 -25.40 -21.61 -21.32
CA GLN A 41 -24.31 -21.23 -22.19
C GLN A 41 -23.50 -20.13 -21.54
N VAL A 42 -22.17 -20.23 -21.66
CA VAL A 42 -21.22 -19.28 -21.08
C VAL A 42 -20.06 -19.04 -22.04
N THR A 43 -19.51 -17.83 -22.02
CA THR A 43 -18.31 -17.45 -22.75
C THR A 43 -17.07 -18.10 -22.14
N ASP A 44 -15.98 -18.06 -22.88
CA ASP A 44 -14.70 -18.62 -22.45
C ASP A 44 -13.99 -17.65 -21.48
N PRO A 45 -13.56 -18.08 -20.29
CA PRO A 45 -12.71 -17.25 -19.42
C PRO A 45 -11.37 -16.85 -20.05
N TYR A 46 -10.92 -17.59 -21.06
CA TYR A 46 -9.73 -17.30 -21.87
C TYR A 46 -10.06 -16.58 -23.20
N SER A 47 -11.21 -15.90 -23.29
CA SER A 47 -11.56 -15.13 -24.49
C SER A 47 -10.49 -14.12 -24.85
N LEU A 48 -10.05 -14.16 -26.10
CA LEU A 48 -9.12 -13.20 -26.70
C LEU A 48 -9.82 -12.21 -27.63
N SER A 49 -11.05 -12.54 -28.05
CA SER A 49 -11.94 -11.72 -28.85
C SER A 49 -13.39 -12.05 -28.51
N LEU A 50 -14.24 -11.05 -28.54
CA LEU A 50 -15.65 -11.13 -28.15
C LEU A 50 -16.59 -10.50 -29.18
N ALA A 51 -17.82 -10.98 -29.28
CA ALA A 51 -18.92 -10.25 -29.90
C ALA A 51 -19.27 -9.02 -29.05
N MET A 52 -20.04 -8.10 -29.61
CA MET A 52 -20.57 -6.93 -28.91
C MET A 52 -21.29 -7.34 -27.62
N ASN A 53 -21.09 -6.57 -26.55
CA ASN A 53 -21.57 -6.85 -25.20
C ASN A 53 -21.18 -8.24 -24.66
N SER A 54 -20.10 -8.79 -25.16
CA SER A 54 -19.54 -10.09 -24.73
C SER A 54 -20.51 -11.25 -24.85
N GLU A 55 -21.45 -11.19 -25.85
CA GLU A 55 -22.44 -12.25 -26.05
C GLU A 55 -21.82 -13.59 -26.41
N PHE A 56 -20.72 -13.58 -27.18
CA PHE A 56 -20.00 -14.77 -27.62
C PHE A 56 -18.49 -14.54 -27.55
N SER A 57 -17.76 -15.59 -27.26
CA SER A 57 -16.32 -15.65 -27.52
C SER A 57 -16.06 -15.87 -29.02
N GLN A 58 -14.97 -15.32 -29.55
CA GLN A 58 -14.58 -15.52 -30.94
C GLN A 58 -13.24 -16.24 -31.02
N VAL A 59 -13.14 -17.23 -31.90
CA VAL A 59 -11.86 -17.89 -32.18
C VAL A 59 -11.00 -16.91 -32.99
N VAL A 60 -9.84 -16.58 -32.48
CA VAL A 60 -8.90 -15.62 -33.08
C VAL A 60 -7.47 -16.13 -33.06
N ASP A 61 -6.69 -15.81 -34.06
CA ASP A 61 -5.25 -15.95 -34.09
C ASP A 61 -4.62 -14.55 -33.89
N LEU A 62 -4.01 -14.33 -32.72
CA LEU A 62 -3.35 -13.05 -32.39
C LEU A 62 -2.09 -12.81 -33.25
N ASP A 63 -1.57 -13.83 -33.94
CA ASP A 63 -0.46 -13.71 -34.87
C ASP A 63 -0.89 -13.37 -36.32
N ASP A 64 -2.20 -13.34 -36.57
CA ASP A 64 -2.72 -12.91 -37.89
C ASP A 64 -2.17 -11.52 -38.26
N PRO A 65 -1.46 -11.38 -39.40
CA PRO A 65 -0.94 -10.08 -39.86
C PRO A 65 -2.02 -9.02 -40.03
N ALA A 66 -3.27 -9.40 -40.29
CA ALA A 66 -4.38 -8.46 -40.44
C ALA A 66 -4.74 -7.73 -39.11
N LEU A 67 -4.35 -8.31 -37.98
CA LEU A 67 -4.55 -7.76 -36.65
C LEU A 67 -3.34 -6.97 -36.12
N LYS A 68 -2.29 -6.86 -36.93
CA LYS A 68 -1.05 -6.16 -36.56
C LYS A 68 -0.93 -4.87 -37.41
N PRO A 69 -0.77 -3.70 -36.78
CA PRO A 69 -0.41 -2.49 -37.50
C PRO A 69 0.97 -2.65 -38.18
N GLU A 70 1.23 -1.86 -39.19
CA GLU A 70 2.51 -1.91 -39.91
C GLU A 70 3.68 -1.64 -38.95
N GLY A 71 4.70 -2.49 -38.97
CA GLY A 71 5.85 -2.38 -38.09
C GLY A 71 5.66 -2.95 -36.69
N TRP A 72 4.50 -3.53 -36.35
CA TRP A 72 4.16 -4.04 -35.04
C TRP A 72 5.19 -5.00 -34.45
N ASP A 73 5.64 -5.99 -35.23
CA ASP A 73 6.57 -7.01 -34.71
C ASP A 73 7.93 -6.42 -34.30
N SER A 74 8.35 -5.31 -34.92
CA SER A 74 9.59 -4.59 -34.60
C SER A 74 9.44 -3.49 -33.53
N LEU A 75 8.22 -3.22 -33.07
CA LEU A 75 7.91 -2.19 -32.10
C LEU A 75 8.62 -2.49 -30.77
N LYS A 76 9.34 -1.49 -30.23
CA LYS A 76 10.04 -1.56 -28.94
C LYS A 76 9.54 -0.48 -27.99
N ALA A 77 9.71 -0.71 -26.71
CA ALA A 77 9.52 0.31 -25.68
C ALA A 77 10.51 1.47 -25.90
N PRO A 78 10.06 2.73 -25.87
CA PRO A 78 10.94 3.90 -26.01
C PRO A 78 11.87 4.09 -24.81
N HIS A 79 11.46 3.65 -23.60
CA HIS A 79 12.24 3.76 -22.37
C HIS A 79 12.61 2.39 -21.80
N SER A 80 13.87 2.25 -21.41
CA SER A 80 14.33 1.07 -20.67
C SER A 80 13.87 1.14 -19.21
N GLN A 81 13.41 0.00 -18.68
CA GLN A 81 13.02 -0.13 -17.27
C GLN A 81 14.03 -0.94 -16.45
N LYS A 82 15.27 -1.12 -16.96
CA LYS A 82 16.35 -1.81 -16.21
C LYS A 82 16.65 -1.15 -14.88
N ASN A 83 16.45 0.16 -14.82
CA ASN A 83 16.46 0.91 -13.59
C ASN A 83 15.09 1.57 -13.40
N PRO A 84 14.19 1.00 -12.58
CA PRO A 84 12.85 1.56 -12.38
C PRO A 84 12.83 2.98 -11.80
N ALA A 85 13.93 3.48 -11.21
CA ALA A 85 14.01 4.88 -10.76
C ALA A 85 13.89 5.91 -11.89
N ASP A 86 14.10 5.48 -13.15
CA ASP A 86 13.95 6.34 -14.34
C ASP A 86 12.49 6.48 -14.78
N ILE A 87 11.58 5.73 -14.17
CA ILE A 87 10.14 5.76 -14.44
C ILE A 87 9.51 7.04 -13.86
N THR A 88 8.66 7.69 -14.65
CA THR A 88 7.71 8.73 -14.23
C THR A 88 6.37 8.41 -14.86
N ILE A 89 5.33 8.23 -14.04
CA ILE A 89 4.03 7.69 -14.45
C ILE A 89 2.99 8.81 -14.55
N TYR A 90 2.24 8.82 -15.64
CA TYR A 90 1.08 9.67 -15.88
C TYR A 90 -0.15 8.76 -16.06
N GLU A 91 -1.04 8.73 -15.09
CA GLU A 91 -2.25 7.91 -15.06
C GLU A 91 -3.38 8.61 -15.83
N ALA A 92 -4.05 7.90 -16.72
CA ALA A 92 -5.13 8.45 -17.52
C ALA A 92 -6.20 7.42 -17.87
N HIS A 93 -7.43 7.85 -18.01
CA HIS A 93 -8.53 7.08 -18.57
C HIS A 93 -8.61 7.32 -20.10
N VAL A 94 -8.77 6.26 -20.88
CA VAL A 94 -8.79 6.37 -22.36
C VAL A 94 -9.82 7.40 -22.83
N ARG A 95 -11.02 7.36 -22.24
CA ARG A 95 -12.10 8.27 -22.63
C ARG A 95 -11.82 9.72 -22.22
N ASP A 96 -11.25 9.96 -21.05
CA ASP A 96 -10.92 11.30 -20.55
C ASP A 96 -9.91 12.02 -21.46
N LEU A 97 -8.99 11.27 -22.06
CA LEU A 97 -7.93 11.83 -22.89
C LEU A 97 -8.45 12.57 -24.13
N THR A 98 -9.48 12.04 -24.80
CA THR A 98 -9.92 12.59 -26.10
C THR A 98 -11.42 12.76 -26.22
N GLY A 99 -12.22 12.26 -25.26
CA GLY A 99 -13.68 12.19 -25.38
C GLY A 99 -14.38 13.54 -25.59
N ASN A 100 -13.82 14.61 -25.05
CA ASN A 100 -14.35 15.95 -25.13
C ASN A 100 -13.49 16.92 -25.96
N ASP A 101 -12.50 16.39 -26.71
CA ASP A 101 -11.61 17.21 -27.54
C ASP A 101 -12.15 17.39 -28.95
N GLU A 102 -12.36 18.65 -29.39
CA GLU A 102 -12.87 18.95 -30.70
C GLU A 102 -11.83 18.75 -31.83
N SER A 103 -10.55 18.75 -31.50
CA SER A 103 -9.47 18.50 -32.46
C SER A 103 -9.30 17.04 -32.81
N THR A 104 -9.82 16.13 -32.00
CA THR A 104 -9.88 14.69 -32.25
C THR A 104 -11.08 14.39 -33.18
N PRO A 105 -10.91 13.58 -34.24
CA PRO A 105 -12.02 13.13 -35.10
C PRO A 105 -13.16 12.52 -34.29
N VAL A 106 -14.39 12.88 -34.63
CA VAL A 106 -15.57 12.51 -33.83
C VAL A 106 -15.72 11.01 -33.56
N ASP A 107 -15.37 10.16 -34.57
CA ASP A 107 -15.45 8.71 -34.47
C ASP A 107 -14.33 8.12 -33.58
N HIS A 108 -13.28 8.88 -33.27
CA HIS A 108 -12.15 8.48 -32.45
C HIS A 108 -12.23 9.00 -31.00
N ARG A 109 -13.12 9.97 -30.73
CA ARG A 109 -13.24 10.59 -29.40
C ARG A 109 -13.56 9.56 -28.30
N GLY A 110 -12.75 9.55 -27.25
CA GLY A 110 -12.91 8.64 -26.12
C GLY A 110 -12.63 7.17 -26.43
N LYS A 111 -11.93 6.89 -27.55
CA LYS A 111 -11.62 5.55 -28.04
C LYS A 111 -10.13 5.34 -28.24
N PHE A 112 -9.71 4.08 -28.47
CA PHE A 112 -8.32 3.72 -28.73
C PHE A 112 -7.69 4.56 -29.82
N LEU A 113 -8.41 4.76 -30.93
CA LEU A 113 -7.91 5.51 -32.09
C LEU A 113 -7.70 7.01 -31.80
N GLY A 114 -8.32 7.59 -30.77
CA GLY A 114 -8.09 8.98 -30.38
C GLY A 114 -6.62 9.29 -30.07
N LEU A 115 -5.85 8.31 -29.61
CA LEU A 115 -4.41 8.47 -29.37
C LEU A 115 -3.54 8.28 -30.62
N THR A 116 -4.12 7.87 -31.75
CA THR A 116 -3.42 7.79 -33.04
C THR A 116 -3.44 9.11 -33.83
N ASP A 117 -4.30 10.05 -33.42
CA ASP A 117 -4.47 11.35 -34.11
C ASP A 117 -3.35 12.32 -33.71
N SER A 118 -2.21 12.21 -34.36
CA SER A 118 -0.92 12.79 -33.98
C SER A 118 -0.90 14.31 -33.80
N ASP A 119 -1.84 15.03 -34.40
CA ASP A 119 -1.94 16.49 -34.41
C ASP A 119 -3.07 17.00 -33.49
N SER A 120 -3.80 16.11 -32.82
CA SER A 120 -4.81 16.52 -31.84
C SER A 120 -4.16 17.21 -30.63
N VAL A 121 -4.94 18.06 -29.96
CA VAL A 121 -4.47 18.81 -28.79
C VAL A 121 -4.01 17.87 -27.66
N PRO A 122 -4.78 16.84 -27.29
CA PRO A 122 -4.35 15.89 -26.26
C PRO A 122 -3.04 15.16 -26.61
N VAL A 123 -2.91 14.66 -27.85
CA VAL A 123 -1.70 13.94 -28.27
C VAL A 123 -0.49 14.88 -28.30
N THR A 124 -0.66 16.12 -28.74
CA THR A 124 0.38 17.16 -28.72
C THR A 124 0.80 17.47 -27.27
N HIS A 125 -0.15 17.56 -26.36
CA HIS A 125 0.14 17.75 -24.94
C HIS A 125 0.94 16.57 -24.37
N LEU A 126 0.51 15.32 -24.60
CA LEU A 126 1.22 14.12 -24.14
C LEU A 126 2.66 14.05 -24.70
N LYS A 127 2.87 14.43 -25.98
CA LYS A 127 4.22 14.56 -26.57
C LYS A 127 5.07 15.58 -25.78
N SER A 128 4.47 16.69 -25.37
CA SER A 128 5.20 17.70 -24.59
C SER A 128 5.58 17.19 -23.20
N LEU A 129 4.71 16.41 -22.55
CA LEU A 129 5.02 15.74 -21.27
C LEU A 129 6.13 14.69 -21.45
N ALA A 130 6.05 13.86 -22.49
CA ALA A 130 7.11 12.89 -22.81
C ALA A 130 8.47 13.58 -23.02
N LYS A 131 8.50 14.70 -23.73
CA LYS A 131 9.71 15.49 -23.96
C LYS A 131 10.28 16.07 -22.67
N SER A 132 9.45 16.41 -21.69
CA SER A 132 9.90 16.90 -20.38
C SER A 132 10.36 15.78 -19.43
N GLY A 133 10.14 14.50 -19.79
CA GLY A 133 10.65 13.37 -19.02
C GLY A 133 9.59 12.44 -18.42
N VAL A 134 8.31 12.65 -18.71
CA VAL A 134 7.26 11.66 -18.39
C VAL A 134 7.46 10.45 -19.30
N SER A 135 7.70 9.30 -18.72
CA SER A 135 8.16 8.10 -19.46
C SER A 135 7.08 7.04 -19.66
N HIS A 136 6.00 7.06 -18.89
CA HIS A 136 4.98 6.01 -18.87
C HIS A 136 3.59 6.62 -18.87
N LEU A 137 2.75 6.17 -19.82
CA LEU A 137 1.31 6.39 -19.79
C LEU A 137 0.63 5.18 -19.15
N HIS A 138 0.04 5.38 -17.99
CA HIS A 138 -0.75 4.37 -17.30
C HIS A 138 -2.22 4.54 -17.69
N LEU A 139 -2.77 3.53 -18.34
CA LEU A 139 -4.17 3.48 -18.73
C LEU A 139 -4.99 2.76 -17.67
N LEU A 140 -6.04 3.41 -17.14
CA LEU A 140 -7.09 2.76 -16.38
C LEU A 140 -7.62 1.55 -17.14
N PRO A 141 -8.38 0.62 -16.50
CA PRO A 141 -8.72 -0.65 -17.14
C PRO A 141 -9.19 -0.54 -18.58
N VAL A 142 -8.59 -1.33 -19.45
CA VAL A 142 -8.85 -1.39 -20.90
C VAL A 142 -9.17 -2.80 -21.39
N PHE A 143 -9.34 -3.75 -20.45
CA PHE A 143 -9.92 -5.07 -20.72
C PHE A 143 -11.44 -4.99 -20.76
N ASP A 144 -12.11 -6.07 -21.18
CA ASP A 144 -13.57 -6.18 -21.30
C ASP A 144 -14.27 -5.95 -19.96
N ILE A 145 -15.04 -4.87 -19.85
CA ILE A 145 -15.76 -4.43 -18.63
C ILE A 145 -17.24 -4.77 -18.71
N ALA A 146 -17.85 -5.07 -17.55
CA ALA A 146 -19.21 -5.57 -17.48
C ALA A 146 -20.29 -4.48 -17.54
N THR A 147 -19.96 -3.23 -17.16
CA THR A 147 -20.94 -2.19 -16.81
C THR A 147 -21.22 -1.17 -17.90
N VAL A 148 -20.46 -1.17 -19.00
CA VAL A 148 -20.71 -0.32 -20.16
C VAL A 148 -21.41 -1.10 -21.26
N ASN A 149 -22.45 -0.51 -21.86
CA ASN A 149 -23.08 -1.09 -23.04
C ASN A 149 -22.29 -0.73 -24.29
N GLU A 150 -21.80 -1.72 -25.01
CA GLU A 150 -20.97 -1.52 -26.20
C GLU A 150 -21.78 -1.16 -27.46
N ASP A 151 -23.12 -1.30 -27.44
CA ASP A 151 -24.00 -0.92 -28.56
C ASP A 151 -24.23 0.60 -28.56
N PRO A 152 -23.71 1.35 -29.53
CA PRO A 152 -23.87 2.80 -29.59
C PRO A 152 -25.32 3.27 -29.71
N ALA A 153 -26.22 2.39 -30.12
CA ALA A 153 -27.67 2.68 -30.18
C ALA A 153 -28.36 2.60 -28.81
N LYS A 154 -27.68 2.05 -27.80
CA LYS A 154 -28.20 1.82 -26.44
C LYS A 154 -27.59 2.73 -25.39
N VAL A 155 -26.69 3.62 -25.77
CA VAL A 155 -26.05 4.59 -24.89
C VAL A 155 -26.35 6.02 -25.32
N ALA A 156 -26.32 6.96 -24.39
CA ALA A 156 -26.41 8.39 -24.65
C ALA A 156 -25.24 9.09 -23.95
N ASN A 157 -24.47 9.86 -24.71
CA ASN A 157 -23.33 10.65 -24.21
C ASN A 157 -23.65 12.14 -24.22
N ILE A 158 -22.93 12.97 -23.50
CA ILE A 158 -23.22 14.41 -23.37
C ILE A 158 -23.27 15.15 -24.70
N GLY A 159 -22.53 14.72 -25.73
CA GLY A 159 -22.56 15.29 -27.09
C GLY A 159 -23.77 14.88 -27.95
N ASP A 160 -24.57 13.90 -27.49
CA ASP A 160 -25.76 13.45 -28.23
C ASP A 160 -26.93 14.44 -28.05
N ASP A 161 -27.88 14.42 -29.01
CA ASP A 161 -29.15 15.11 -28.89
C ASP A 161 -29.92 14.58 -27.68
N PHE A 162 -30.56 15.47 -26.91
CA PHE A 162 -31.24 15.14 -25.67
C PHE A 162 -32.36 14.09 -25.87
N SER A 163 -32.99 14.07 -27.04
CA SER A 163 -34.01 13.06 -27.38
C SER A 163 -33.48 11.63 -27.26
N LYS A 164 -32.20 11.40 -27.54
CA LYS A 164 -31.57 10.08 -27.43
C LYS A 164 -31.54 9.61 -25.96
N LEU A 165 -31.25 10.50 -25.01
CA LEU A 165 -31.36 10.16 -23.58
C LEU A 165 -32.77 9.69 -23.22
N CYS A 166 -33.81 10.37 -23.75
CA CYS A 166 -35.21 9.98 -23.54
C CYS A 166 -35.60 8.66 -24.21
N GLU A 167 -34.84 8.22 -25.24
CA GLU A 167 -35.05 6.93 -25.89
C GLU A 167 -34.41 5.80 -25.08
N VAL A 168 -33.15 5.96 -24.64
CA VAL A 168 -32.41 4.94 -23.89
C VAL A 168 -32.83 4.88 -22.43
N ASN A 169 -33.27 5.99 -21.84
CA ASN A 169 -33.85 6.06 -20.50
C ASN A 169 -35.23 6.71 -20.51
N PRO A 170 -36.30 5.93 -20.72
CA PRO A 170 -37.68 6.47 -20.80
C PRO A 170 -38.18 7.16 -19.54
N GLU A 171 -37.52 6.99 -18.38
CA GLU A 171 -37.92 7.67 -17.13
C GLU A 171 -37.79 9.18 -17.22
N VAL A 172 -36.86 9.68 -18.05
CA VAL A 172 -36.67 11.12 -18.32
C VAL A 172 -37.96 11.76 -18.80
N LYS A 173 -38.80 11.05 -19.58
CA LYS A 173 -40.10 11.56 -20.07
C LYS A 173 -41.09 11.87 -18.95
N ASN A 174 -40.85 11.34 -17.75
CA ASN A 174 -41.70 11.55 -16.56
C ASN A 174 -41.04 12.52 -15.57
N SER A 175 -39.86 13.06 -15.88
CA SER A 175 -39.10 13.97 -15.04
C SER A 175 -39.38 15.45 -15.37
N ARG A 176 -38.78 16.35 -14.61
CA ARG A 176 -38.79 17.79 -14.91
C ARG A 176 -38.12 18.13 -16.25
N PHE A 177 -37.29 17.23 -16.78
CA PHE A 177 -36.54 17.40 -18.03
C PHE A 177 -37.30 16.94 -19.27
N ALA A 178 -38.55 16.47 -19.11
CA ALA A 178 -39.38 15.95 -20.20
C ALA A 178 -39.53 16.93 -21.40
N SER A 179 -39.48 18.25 -21.18
CA SER A 179 -39.56 19.26 -22.23
C SER A 179 -38.42 19.19 -23.24
N HIS A 180 -37.22 18.69 -22.86
CA HIS A 180 -36.07 18.57 -23.75
C HIS A 180 -36.13 17.31 -24.63
N CYS A 181 -37.05 16.36 -24.36
CA CYS A 181 -37.21 15.14 -25.16
C CYS A 181 -37.68 15.39 -26.62
N GLY A 182 -38.07 16.61 -26.94
CA GLY A 182 -38.39 17.01 -28.32
C GLY A 182 -37.16 17.12 -29.26
N GLY A 183 -35.95 17.10 -28.71
CA GLY A 183 -34.70 17.23 -29.44
C GLY A 183 -34.36 18.65 -29.85
N GLY A 184 -33.21 18.80 -30.50
CA GLY A 184 -32.71 20.08 -31.01
C GLY A 184 -31.65 20.73 -30.11
N GLU A 185 -31.39 20.16 -28.95
CA GLU A 185 -30.31 20.57 -28.02
C GLU A 185 -29.49 19.34 -27.64
N THR A 186 -28.20 19.49 -27.43
CA THR A 186 -27.38 18.39 -26.90
C THR A 186 -27.59 18.26 -25.36
N ILE A 187 -27.33 17.09 -24.83
CA ILE A 187 -27.35 16.86 -23.38
C ILE A 187 -26.39 17.83 -22.67
N GLU A 188 -25.18 18.05 -23.26
CA GLU A 188 -24.20 19.01 -22.77
C GLU A 188 -24.73 20.43 -22.71
N ALA A 189 -25.45 20.89 -23.75
CA ALA A 189 -26.03 22.22 -23.76
C ALA A 189 -27.05 22.39 -22.62
N VAL A 190 -27.92 21.40 -22.39
CA VAL A 190 -28.90 21.42 -21.30
C VAL A 190 -28.20 21.42 -19.95
N LEU A 191 -27.16 20.58 -19.74
CA LEU A 191 -26.35 20.59 -18.49
C LEU A 191 -25.70 21.95 -18.26
N GLY A 192 -25.14 22.57 -19.31
CA GLY A 192 -24.52 23.89 -19.24
C GLY A 192 -25.53 25.01 -18.90
N ASP A 193 -26.73 25.00 -19.49
CA ASP A 193 -27.77 25.93 -19.17
C ASP A 193 -28.28 25.77 -17.73
N LEU A 194 -28.41 24.54 -17.26
CA LEU A 194 -28.75 24.25 -15.86
C LEU A 194 -27.68 24.81 -14.90
N GLN A 195 -26.41 24.51 -15.16
CA GLN A 195 -25.29 24.98 -14.33
C GLN A 195 -25.19 26.50 -14.32
N ALA A 196 -25.44 27.17 -15.45
CA ALA A 196 -25.41 28.64 -15.57
C ALA A 196 -26.63 29.34 -14.92
N SER A 197 -27.80 28.68 -14.93
CA SER A 197 -29.06 29.23 -14.38
C SER A 197 -29.26 28.89 -12.91
N ASP A 198 -28.50 27.94 -12.39
CA ASP A 198 -28.69 27.44 -11.06
C ASP A 198 -27.80 28.15 -10.05
N SER A 199 -28.30 28.39 -8.83
CA SER A 199 -27.39 28.71 -7.75
C SER A 199 -26.47 27.51 -7.48
N LYS A 200 -25.28 27.79 -7.00
CA LYS A 200 -24.31 26.75 -6.58
C LYS A 200 -24.89 25.69 -5.60
N GLU A 201 -26.07 26.00 -5.06
CA GLU A 201 -26.82 25.26 -4.06
C GLU A 201 -27.84 24.30 -4.67
N ASN A 202 -28.05 24.33 -5.99
CA ASN A 202 -29.11 23.56 -6.61
C ASN A 202 -28.56 22.25 -7.22
N PRO A 203 -29.02 21.07 -6.78
CA PRO A 203 -28.55 19.77 -7.27
C PRO A 203 -29.15 19.37 -8.63
N VAL A 204 -29.71 20.29 -9.42
CA VAL A 204 -30.44 19.97 -10.67
C VAL A 204 -29.53 19.37 -11.73
N VAL A 205 -28.29 19.88 -11.86
CA VAL A 205 -27.29 19.30 -12.76
C VAL A 205 -27.02 17.83 -12.38
N GLN A 206 -26.80 17.58 -11.11
CA GLN A 206 -26.57 16.23 -10.56
C GLN A 206 -27.82 15.35 -10.74
N GLU A 207 -29.02 15.90 -10.58
CA GLU A 207 -30.29 15.18 -10.81
C GLU A 207 -30.43 14.75 -12.28
N LEU A 208 -30.15 15.63 -13.25
CA LEU A 208 -30.15 15.27 -14.68
C LEU A 208 -29.09 14.21 -14.96
N TYR A 209 -27.88 14.39 -14.41
CA TYR A 209 -26.82 13.41 -14.61
C TYR A 209 -27.19 12.04 -14.05
N GLY A 210 -27.99 11.98 -12.99
CA GLY A 210 -28.53 10.72 -12.45
C GLY A 210 -29.34 9.90 -13.45
N TYR A 211 -29.96 10.53 -14.47
CA TYR A 211 -30.64 9.82 -15.56
C TYR A 211 -29.68 9.37 -16.68
N LEU A 212 -28.52 10.01 -16.80
CA LEU A 212 -27.50 9.67 -17.78
C LEU A 212 -26.59 8.54 -17.30
N ARG A 213 -26.29 8.53 -16.01
CA ARG A 213 -25.47 7.50 -15.37
C ARG A 213 -25.99 6.08 -15.63
N GLY A 214 -25.10 5.19 -16.05
CA GLY A 214 -25.42 3.80 -16.38
C GLY A 214 -26.07 3.61 -17.76
N VAL A 215 -26.30 4.70 -18.50
CA VAL A 215 -26.71 4.65 -19.92
C VAL A 215 -25.79 5.46 -20.82
N ASP A 216 -24.74 6.04 -20.29
CA ASP A 216 -23.62 6.61 -21.04
C ASP A 216 -22.51 5.58 -21.30
N SER A 217 -21.48 5.99 -22.01
CA SER A 217 -20.32 5.13 -22.33
C SER A 217 -19.16 5.30 -21.34
N PHE A 218 -19.41 5.86 -20.14
CA PHE A 218 -18.38 6.15 -19.17
C PHE A 218 -18.39 5.17 -18.01
N ASN A 219 -17.25 4.60 -17.71
CA ASN A 219 -16.92 3.93 -16.44
C ASN A 219 -15.40 3.86 -16.34
N TRP A 220 -14.81 3.93 -15.14
CA TRP A 220 -13.36 3.72 -14.98
C TRP A 220 -12.92 2.32 -15.39
N GLY A 221 -13.84 1.33 -15.36
CA GLY A 221 -13.57 -0.02 -15.86
C GLY A 221 -13.12 -1.03 -14.80
N TYR A 222 -13.24 -0.73 -13.52
CA TYR A 222 -12.92 -1.69 -12.44
C TYR A 222 -14.00 -2.76 -12.23
N ASP A 223 -14.66 -3.14 -13.30
CA ASP A 223 -15.76 -4.11 -13.36
C ASP A 223 -15.44 -5.25 -14.35
N PRO A 224 -14.42 -6.10 -14.07
CA PRO A 224 -13.94 -7.09 -15.05
C PRO A 224 -15.00 -8.12 -15.42
N TYR A 225 -15.11 -8.36 -16.74
CA TYR A 225 -15.93 -9.41 -17.31
C TYR A 225 -15.08 -10.50 -17.96
N HIS A 226 -14.16 -10.12 -18.88
CA HIS A 226 -13.13 -11.00 -19.44
C HIS A 226 -11.75 -10.32 -19.35
N TYR A 227 -10.79 -11.01 -18.72
CA TYR A 227 -9.49 -10.42 -18.34
C TYR A 227 -8.54 -10.19 -19.53
N THR A 228 -8.72 -10.89 -20.67
CA THR A 228 -7.68 -10.96 -21.73
C THR A 228 -8.16 -10.42 -23.07
N THR A 229 -9.32 -9.78 -23.13
CA THR A 229 -9.87 -9.14 -24.34
C THR A 229 -9.90 -7.63 -24.15
N PRO A 230 -9.47 -6.80 -25.12
CA PRO A 230 -9.63 -5.35 -25.08
C PRO A 230 -11.09 -4.92 -25.01
N GLU A 231 -11.39 -3.84 -24.29
CA GLU A 231 -12.73 -3.28 -24.13
C GLU A 231 -13.34 -2.83 -25.47
N GLY A 232 -14.57 -3.26 -25.72
CA GLY A 232 -15.22 -2.99 -26.99
C GLY A 232 -15.78 -1.58 -27.12
N SER A 233 -16.21 -0.93 -26.03
CA SER A 233 -16.72 0.45 -26.07
C SER A 233 -15.64 1.47 -26.44
N TYR A 234 -14.35 1.13 -26.25
CA TYR A 234 -13.22 1.94 -26.69
C TYR A 234 -12.79 1.69 -28.13
N ALA A 235 -13.40 0.73 -28.82
CA ALA A 235 -13.19 0.51 -30.25
C ALA A 235 -14.24 1.26 -31.08
N THR A 236 -13.95 1.52 -32.38
CA THR A 236 -14.94 2.08 -33.32
C THR A 236 -16.03 1.08 -33.65
N ASN A 237 -15.72 -0.20 -33.51
CA ASN A 237 -16.68 -1.31 -33.62
C ASN A 237 -16.35 -2.36 -32.54
N ALA A 238 -17.29 -2.60 -31.67
CA ALA A 238 -17.14 -3.57 -30.58
C ALA A 238 -17.17 -5.03 -31.04
N GLU A 239 -17.60 -5.30 -32.29
CA GLU A 239 -17.78 -6.64 -32.81
C GLU A 239 -16.45 -7.28 -33.22
N GLY A 240 -16.07 -8.34 -32.56
CA GLY A 240 -14.95 -9.19 -32.95
C GLY A 240 -13.57 -8.53 -32.85
N THR A 241 -12.76 -8.70 -33.91
CA THR A 241 -11.32 -8.39 -33.89
C THR A 241 -10.95 -6.92 -34.03
N THR A 242 -11.90 -6.01 -34.33
CA THR A 242 -11.61 -4.58 -34.44
C THR A 242 -10.97 -4.04 -33.20
N ARG A 243 -11.48 -4.42 -32.01
CA ARG A 243 -10.94 -4.01 -30.71
C ARG A 243 -9.47 -4.40 -30.50
N ILE A 244 -9.05 -5.54 -31.04
CA ILE A 244 -7.66 -6.01 -30.97
C ILE A 244 -6.74 -5.12 -31.81
N LYS A 245 -7.15 -4.85 -33.06
CA LYS A 245 -6.36 -4.06 -34.00
C LYS A 245 -6.20 -2.62 -33.50
N GLU A 246 -7.30 -1.97 -33.10
CA GLU A 246 -7.30 -0.59 -32.67
C GLU A 246 -6.54 -0.40 -31.33
N PHE A 247 -6.63 -1.37 -30.42
CA PHE A 247 -5.80 -1.39 -29.22
C PHE A 247 -4.31 -1.43 -29.56
N ARG A 248 -3.89 -2.27 -30.51
CA ARG A 248 -2.50 -2.34 -30.98
C ARG A 248 -2.05 -1.04 -31.64
N GLU A 249 -2.92 -0.42 -32.45
CA GLU A 249 -2.67 0.88 -33.06
C GLU A 249 -2.46 1.97 -32.01
N MET A 250 -3.27 1.98 -30.95
CA MET A 250 -3.08 2.87 -29.80
C MET A 250 -1.73 2.64 -29.12
N VAL A 251 -1.39 1.40 -28.77
CA VAL A 251 -0.11 1.08 -28.11
C VAL A 251 1.07 1.49 -28.97
N GLN A 252 0.98 1.25 -30.29
CA GLN A 252 2.01 1.68 -31.23
C GLN A 252 2.13 3.22 -31.27
N ALA A 253 1.03 3.94 -31.31
CA ALA A 253 1.01 5.39 -31.32
C ALA A 253 1.61 5.98 -30.03
N ILE A 254 1.25 5.43 -28.86
CA ILE A 254 1.83 5.85 -27.58
C ILE A 254 3.35 5.68 -27.60
N LYS A 255 3.85 4.53 -28.09
CA LYS A 255 5.29 4.25 -28.08
C LYS A 255 6.07 5.03 -29.14
N GLN A 256 5.56 5.12 -30.36
CA GLN A 256 6.28 5.71 -31.49
C GLN A 256 6.03 7.21 -31.66
N ASN A 257 4.79 7.66 -31.46
CA ASN A 257 4.42 9.05 -31.76
C ASN A 257 4.47 9.92 -30.50
N ILE A 258 4.00 9.40 -29.37
CA ILE A 258 4.01 10.14 -28.09
C ILE A 258 5.38 9.97 -27.43
N GLY A 259 5.94 8.76 -27.43
CA GLY A 259 7.25 8.48 -26.86
C GLY A 259 7.19 8.03 -25.39
N MET A 260 6.12 7.34 -24.99
CA MET A 260 5.95 6.77 -23.64
C MET A 260 5.81 5.25 -23.70
N ASN A 261 6.24 4.57 -22.65
CA ASN A 261 5.89 3.17 -22.38
C ASN A 261 4.41 3.09 -21.97
N VAL A 262 3.82 1.90 -22.08
CA VAL A 262 2.41 1.68 -21.70
C VAL A 262 2.33 0.86 -20.43
N VAL A 263 1.63 1.39 -19.44
CA VAL A 263 1.21 0.65 -18.23
C VAL A 263 -0.27 0.32 -18.37
N MET A 264 -0.63 -0.91 -18.05
CA MET A 264 -2.02 -1.34 -18.02
C MET A 264 -2.47 -1.59 -16.57
N ASP A 265 -3.59 -1.00 -16.22
CA ASP A 265 -4.28 -1.30 -14.96
C ASP A 265 -5.03 -2.63 -15.08
N VAL A 266 -4.83 -3.53 -14.11
CA VAL A 266 -5.43 -4.87 -14.13
C VAL A 266 -6.15 -5.17 -12.81
N VAL A 267 -7.31 -5.81 -12.93
CA VAL A 267 -8.20 -6.12 -11.83
C VAL A 267 -8.41 -7.63 -11.76
N TYR A 268 -7.59 -8.33 -10.98
CA TYR A 268 -7.75 -9.78 -10.77
C TYR A 268 -8.29 -10.11 -9.38
N ASN A 269 -8.45 -9.12 -8.50
CA ASN A 269 -8.91 -9.31 -7.12
C ASN A 269 -10.41 -9.61 -7.01
N HIS A 270 -11.21 -9.30 -8.05
CA HIS A 270 -12.64 -9.58 -8.09
C HIS A 270 -13.17 -9.79 -9.52
N THR A 271 -14.41 -10.24 -9.62
CA THR A 271 -15.24 -10.21 -10.83
C THR A 271 -16.47 -9.35 -10.57
N ASN A 272 -17.06 -8.76 -11.61
CA ASN A 272 -18.30 -7.99 -11.45
C ASN A 272 -19.41 -8.81 -10.80
N GLU A 273 -19.62 -10.05 -11.26
CA GLU A 273 -20.62 -10.97 -10.70
C GLU A 273 -20.03 -12.37 -10.48
N ALA A 274 -20.65 -13.11 -9.55
CA ALA A 274 -20.46 -14.54 -9.30
C ALA A 274 -21.78 -15.29 -9.35
N GLY A 275 -21.77 -16.58 -9.09
CA GLY A 275 -22.96 -17.42 -9.05
C GLY A 275 -23.65 -17.52 -10.42
N LEU A 276 -24.94 -17.35 -10.41
CA LEU A 276 -25.82 -17.46 -11.61
C LEU A 276 -26.08 -16.11 -12.29
N GLY A 277 -25.44 -15.04 -11.86
CA GLY A 277 -25.61 -13.70 -12.42
C GLY A 277 -25.33 -13.66 -13.93
N SER A 278 -25.94 -12.72 -14.63
CA SER A 278 -25.84 -12.64 -16.10
C SER A 278 -24.40 -12.41 -16.58
N LYS A 279 -23.62 -11.67 -15.78
CA LYS A 279 -22.20 -11.32 -16.03
C LYS A 279 -21.20 -12.28 -15.34
N SER A 280 -21.66 -13.38 -14.74
CA SER A 280 -20.79 -14.40 -14.17
C SER A 280 -20.27 -15.33 -15.26
N VAL A 281 -18.96 -15.59 -15.28
CA VAL A 281 -18.29 -16.53 -16.19
C VAL A 281 -17.65 -17.67 -15.41
N LEU A 282 -16.68 -17.34 -14.57
CA LEU A 282 -15.85 -18.33 -13.85
C LEU A 282 -16.68 -19.25 -12.97
N ASP A 283 -17.58 -18.67 -12.18
CA ASP A 283 -18.38 -19.40 -11.20
C ASP A 283 -19.50 -20.25 -11.84
N LYS A 284 -19.89 -19.94 -13.09
CA LYS A 284 -20.75 -20.79 -13.91
C LYS A 284 -20.06 -22.04 -14.44
N ILE A 285 -18.73 -21.98 -14.66
CA ILE A 285 -17.95 -23.09 -15.22
C ILE A 285 -17.49 -24.04 -14.12
N VAL A 286 -16.88 -23.49 -13.06
CA VAL A 286 -16.43 -24.27 -11.89
C VAL A 286 -16.94 -23.56 -10.63
N PRO A 287 -18.18 -23.84 -10.22
CA PRO A 287 -18.80 -23.16 -9.09
C PRO A 287 -17.97 -23.22 -7.82
N TRP A 288 -17.80 -22.07 -7.15
CA TRP A 288 -17.11 -21.90 -5.89
C TRP A 288 -15.58 -22.14 -5.91
N TYR A 289 -14.98 -22.37 -7.05
CA TYR A 289 -13.52 -22.58 -7.12
C TYR A 289 -12.75 -21.27 -7.31
N TYR A 290 -13.22 -20.41 -8.22
CA TYR A 290 -12.51 -19.19 -8.60
C TYR A 290 -12.82 -18.01 -7.68
N GLN A 291 -13.90 -18.09 -6.93
CA GLN A 291 -14.31 -17.06 -5.96
C GLN A 291 -13.79 -17.41 -4.57
N ARG A 292 -13.44 -16.38 -3.80
CA ARG A 292 -13.05 -16.53 -2.40
C ARG A 292 -14.29 -16.70 -1.54
N LEU A 293 -14.36 -17.78 -0.81
CA LEU A 293 -15.50 -18.11 0.03
C LEU A 293 -15.25 -17.79 1.49
N ASN A 294 -16.29 -17.30 2.16
CA ASN A 294 -16.32 -17.21 3.61
C ASN A 294 -16.28 -18.62 4.20
N PRO A 295 -15.33 -18.96 5.10
CA PRO A 295 -15.19 -20.33 5.61
C PRO A 295 -16.33 -20.78 6.51
N GLU A 296 -17.08 -19.85 7.11
CA GLU A 296 -18.18 -20.16 8.03
C GLU A 296 -19.51 -20.31 7.29
N THR A 297 -19.77 -19.44 6.32
CA THR A 297 -21.07 -19.36 5.64
C THR A 297 -21.07 -19.99 4.25
N GLY A 298 -19.90 -20.13 3.62
CA GLY A 298 -19.76 -20.56 2.22
C GLY A 298 -20.23 -19.52 1.20
N SER A 299 -20.56 -18.29 1.62
CA SER A 299 -20.86 -17.18 0.71
C SER A 299 -19.61 -16.63 0.07
N VAL A 300 -19.72 -16.05 -1.13
CA VAL A 300 -18.63 -15.33 -1.78
C VAL A 300 -18.28 -14.08 -0.97
N GLU A 301 -17.01 -13.89 -0.68
CA GLU A 301 -16.50 -12.66 -0.03
C GLU A 301 -16.62 -11.47 -1.00
N ASN A 302 -16.82 -10.27 -0.43
CA ASN A 302 -17.05 -9.04 -1.19
C ASN A 302 -16.43 -7.80 -0.53
N SER A 303 -15.34 -7.97 0.22
CA SER A 303 -14.71 -6.86 0.93
C SER A 303 -14.08 -5.80 0.01
N THR A 304 -13.91 -6.10 -1.28
CA THR A 304 -13.45 -5.15 -2.29
C THR A 304 -14.59 -4.20 -2.69
N CYS A 305 -15.32 -4.51 -3.72
CA CYS A 305 -16.62 -3.91 -4.07
C CYS A 305 -17.62 -4.99 -4.46
N CYS A 306 -17.09 -6.09 -4.94
CA CYS A 306 -17.77 -7.03 -5.81
C CYS A 306 -17.42 -8.47 -5.39
N SER A 307 -17.57 -9.45 -6.27
CA SER A 307 -17.32 -10.86 -5.94
C SER A 307 -15.81 -11.16 -5.93
N ASN A 308 -15.21 -11.28 -4.75
CA ASN A 308 -13.77 -11.51 -4.60
C ASN A 308 -13.33 -12.83 -5.24
N THR A 309 -12.25 -12.78 -5.99
CA THR A 309 -11.58 -13.97 -6.55
C THR A 309 -10.64 -14.61 -5.53
N ALA A 310 -10.22 -15.84 -5.83
CA ALA A 310 -9.28 -16.61 -5.01
C ALA A 310 -7.95 -16.83 -5.76
N PRO A 311 -7.09 -15.80 -5.87
CA PRO A 311 -5.78 -15.93 -6.54
C PRO A 311 -4.81 -16.89 -5.82
N GLU A 312 -5.13 -17.33 -4.61
CA GLU A 312 -4.47 -18.41 -3.91
C GLU A 312 -4.76 -19.80 -4.52
N HIS A 313 -5.76 -19.93 -5.40
CA HIS A 313 -6.07 -21.17 -6.08
C HIS A 313 -5.29 -21.32 -7.38
N ALA A 314 -4.68 -22.49 -7.59
CA ALA A 314 -3.72 -22.73 -8.68
C ALA A 314 -4.26 -22.40 -10.08
N MET A 315 -5.53 -22.70 -10.38
CA MET A 315 -6.10 -22.44 -11.71
C MET A 315 -6.46 -20.97 -11.90
N PHE A 316 -6.77 -20.22 -10.81
CA PHE A 316 -6.94 -18.77 -10.95
C PHE A 316 -5.57 -18.09 -11.12
N ALA A 317 -4.55 -18.50 -10.34
CA ALA A 317 -3.19 -18.02 -10.52
C ALA A 317 -2.71 -18.26 -11.96
N LYS A 318 -2.97 -19.46 -12.50
CA LYS A 318 -2.64 -19.77 -13.92
C LYS A 318 -3.38 -18.86 -14.90
N LEU A 319 -4.68 -18.62 -14.72
CA LEU A 319 -5.47 -17.74 -15.59
C LEU A 319 -4.89 -16.31 -15.59
N MET A 320 -4.52 -15.81 -14.40
CA MET A 320 -3.90 -14.50 -14.25
C MET A 320 -2.52 -14.45 -14.93
N ASP A 321 -1.65 -15.45 -14.70
CA ASP A 321 -0.32 -15.51 -15.30
C ASP A 321 -0.41 -15.56 -16.82
N ASP A 322 -1.28 -16.40 -17.37
CA ASP A 322 -1.51 -16.52 -18.83
C ASP A 322 -2.04 -15.22 -19.45
N SER A 323 -2.94 -14.54 -18.75
CA SER A 323 -3.49 -13.23 -19.18
C SER A 323 -2.40 -12.16 -19.23
N LEU A 324 -1.62 -12.02 -18.15
CA LEU A 324 -0.51 -11.06 -18.08
C LEU A 324 0.56 -11.31 -19.16
N VAL A 325 0.90 -12.58 -19.40
CA VAL A 325 1.83 -12.96 -20.47
C VAL A 325 1.28 -12.59 -21.84
N THR A 326 -0.01 -12.78 -22.08
CA THR A 326 -0.68 -12.39 -23.33
C THR A 326 -0.62 -10.87 -23.54
N TRP A 327 -0.97 -10.07 -22.53
CA TRP A 327 -0.86 -8.61 -22.60
C TRP A 327 0.56 -8.13 -22.85
N ALA A 328 1.55 -8.73 -22.19
CA ALA A 328 2.96 -8.35 -22.35
C ALA A 328 3.53 -8.77 -23.72
N ARG A 329 3.21 -9.98 -24.20
CA ARG A 329 3.74 -10.53 -25.44
C ARG A 329 3.00 -10.00 -26.67
N ASP A 330 1.66 -10.12 -26.69
CA ASP A 330 0.86 -9.91 -27.89
C ASP A 330 0.36 -8.46 -28.04
N TYR A 331 0.28 -7.71 -26.91
CA TYR A 331 -0.10 -6.31 -26.93
C TYR A 331 1.05 -5.37 -26.51
N LYS A 332 2.22 -5.95 -26.17
CA LYS A 332 3.46 -5.20 -25.85
C LYS A 332 3.31 -4.20 -24.69
N ILE A 333 2.55 -4.58 -23.68
CA ILE A 333 2.45 -3.82 -22.44
C ILE A 333 3.79 -3.87 -21.69
N ASP A 334 4.23 -2.75 -21.14
CA ASP A 334 5.56 -2.59 -20.52
C ASP A 334 5.54 -2.74 -19.00
N ALA A 335 4.43 -2.39 -18.36
CA ALA A 335 4.26 -2.52 -16.91
C ALA A 335 2.79 -2.78 -16.56
N PHE A 336 2.54 -3.34 -15.37
CA PHE A 336 1.20 -3.54 -14.85
C PHE A 336 1.01 -2.89 -13.48
N ARG A 337 -0.13 -2.20 -13.32
CA ARG A 337 -0.64 -1.78 -12.02
C ARG A 337 -1.74 -2.74 -11.58
N PHE A 338 -1.64 -3.28 -10.38
CA PHE A 338 -2.64 -4.18 -9.82
C PHE A 338 -3.58 -3.44 -8.88
N ASP A 339 -4.85 -3.43 -9.24
CA ASP A 339 -5.92 -3.02 -8.34
C ASP A 339 -5.94 -3.93 -7.13
N LEU A 340 -6.08 -3.34 -5.92
CA LEU A 340 -6.13 -4.05 -4.63
C LEU A 340 -5.14 -5.23 -4.53
N MET A 341 -3.88 -5.00 -4.90
CA MET A 341 -2.81 -6.01 -4.92
C MET A 341 -2.66 -6.74 -3.58
N GLY A 342 -3.00 -6.09 -2.46
CA GLY A 342 -3.02 -6.70 -1.12
C GLY A 342 -3.99 -7.88 -0.96
N HIS A 343 -4.93 -8.08 -1.89
CA HIS A 343 -5.82 -9.24 -1.94
C HIS A 343 -5.22 -10.47 -2.62
N HIS A 344 -3.98 -10.36 -3.12
CA HIS A 344 -3.21 -11.47 -3.71
C HIS A 344 -2.17 -12.00 -2.74
N PRO A 345 -1.86 -13.33 -2.80
CA PRO A 345 -0.68 -13.86 -2.15
C PRO A 345 0.61 -13.22 -2.69
N LYS A 346 1.52 -12.82 -1.80
CA LYS A 346 2.81 -12.24 -2.19
C LYS A 346 3.59 -13.16 -3.13
N ASP A 347 3.69 -14.45 -2.79
CA ASP A 347 4.48 -15.40 -3.57
C ASP A 347 3.90 -15.61 -4.98
N GLN A 348 2.57 -15.55 -5.13
CA GLN A 348 1.91 -15.61 -6.42
C GLN A 348 2.24 -14.37 -7.27
N MET A 349 2.27 -13.16 -6.68
CA MET A 349 2.66 -11.94 -7.38
C MET A 349 4.13 -11.98 -7.85
N VAL A 350 5.03 -12.52 -7.00
CA VAL A 350 6.44 -12.72 -7.37
C VAL A 350 6.58 -13.74 -8.50
N GLN A 351 5.80 -14.83 -8.47
CA GLN A 351 5.75 -15.82 -9.53
C GLN A 351 5.24 -15.22 -10.83
N ALA A 352 4.12 -14.48 -10.79
CA ALA A 352 3.55 -13.82 -11.96
C ALA A 352 4.56 -12.88 -12.64
N LEU A 353 5.27 -12.06 -11.84
CA LEU A 353 6.35 -11.21 -12.36
C LEU A 353 7.45 -12.03 -13.04
N ALA A 354 7.84 -13.15 -12.46
CA ALA A 354 8.86 -14.03 -13.03
C ALA A 354 8.39 -14.66 -14.36
N GLU A 355 7.12 -15.06 -14.46
CA GLU A 355 6.54 -15.62 -15.71
C GLU A 355 6.51 -14.54 -16.83
N VAL A 356 6.04 -13.34 -16.52
CA VAL A 356 5.99 -12.25 -17.51
C VAL A 356 7.39 -11.81 -17.95
N LYS A 357 8.38 -11.82 -17.04
CA LYS A 357 9.78 -11.51 -17.39
C LYS A 357 10.41 -12.48 -18.38
N LYS A 358 9.84 -13.64 -18.60
CA LYS A 358 10.31 -14.56 -19.67
C LYS A 358 10.04 -14.00 -21.07
N VAL A 359 8.99 -13.18 -21.22
CA VAL A 359 8.62 -12.54 -22.49
C VAL A 359 9.02 -11.06 -22.57
N ASN A 360 9.04 -10.35 -21.45
CA ASN A 360 9.55 -8.98 -21.32
C ASN A 360 10.47 -8.87 -20.08
N PRO A 361 11.80 -9.00 -20.25
CA PRO A 361 12.75 -9.00 -19.11
C PRO A 361 12.76 -7.71 -18.28
N ASP A 362 12.35 -6.59 -18.87
CA ASP A 362 12.32 -5.27 -18.24
C ASP A 362 10.96 -4.99 -17.55
N MET A 363 10.03 -5.97 -17.52
CA MET A 363 8.70 -5.81 -16.91
C MET A 363 8.75 -5.28 -15.48
N TYR A 364 7.90 -4.29 -15.19
CA TYR A 364 7.72 -3.72 -13.86
C TYR A 364 6.28 -3.89 -13.37
N PHE A 365 6.11 -4.32 -12.11
CA PHE A 365 4.83 -4.46 -11.43
C PHE A 365 4.73 -3.47 -10.27
N TYR A 366 3.56 -2.89 -10.08
CA TYR A 366 3.20 -2.13 -8.89
C TYR A 366 1.71 -2.19 -8.64
N GLY A 367 1.26 -1.76 -7.47
CA GLY A 367 -0.16 -1.78 -7.18
C GLY A 367 -0.53 -1.30 -5.78
N GLU A 368 -1.77 -1.53 -5.42
CA GLU A 368 -2.34 -1.16 -4.14
C GLU A 368 -2.12 -2.27 -3.10
N GLY A 369 -1.06 -2.11 -2.33
CA GLY A 369 -0.67 -3.05 -1.27
C GLY A 369 -1.41 -2.81 0.06
N TRP A 370 -2.73 -2.61 0.02
CA TRP A 370 -3.53 -2.30 1.22
C TRP A 370 -3.83 -3.55 2.05
N ASN A 371 -3.83 -3.40 3.38
CA ASN A 371 -4.12 -4.45 4.35
C ASN A 371 -5.54 -4.28 4.89
N PHE A 372 -6.53 -4.98 4.30
CA PHE A 372 -7.94 -4.92 4.73
C PHE A 372 -8.73 -6.14 4.27
N GLY A 373 -10.00 -6.21 4.66
CA GLY A 373 -10.94 -7.24 4.23
C GLY A 373 -10.73 -8.60 4.91
N GLU A 374 -11.21 -9.66 4.29
CA GLU A 374 -11.13 -11.02 4.83
C GLU A 374 -9.72 -11.62 4.84
N VAL A 375 -8.81 -10.99 4.10
CA VAL A 375 -7.38 -11.38 4.03
C VAL A 375 -6.51 -10.59 4.99
N GLN A 376 -7.06 -9.55 5.63
CA GLN A 376 -6.33 -8.64 6.51
C GLN A 376 -5.46 -9.39 7.55
N ASP A 377 -4.27 -8.86 7.79
CA ASP A 377 -3.30 -9.40 8.74
C ASP A 377 -2.87 -10.85 8.44
N ASP A 378 -2.75 -11.15 7.15
CA ASP A 378 -2.30 -12.45 6.64
C ASP A 378 -3.22 -13.64 7.05
N LYS A 379 -4.49 -13.41 7.31
CA LYS A 379 -5.43 -14.45 7.79
C LYS A 379 -5.62 -15.61 6.83
N ARG A 380 -5.40 -15.42 5.54
CA ARG A 380 -5.57 -16.47 4.51
C ARG A 380 -4.24 -16.92 3.94
N PHE A 381 -3.32 -15.99 3.76
CA PHE A 381 -1.99 -16.17 3.17
C PHE A 381 -1.14 -14.92 3.46
N VAL A 382 0.16 -14.97 3.23
CA VAL A 382 1.01 -13.77 3.29
C VAL A 382 0.62 -12.86 2.12
N GLN A 383 0.02 -11.72 2.45
CA GLN A 383 -0.50 -10.76 1.48
C GLN A 383 0.61 -10.02 0.73
N ALA A 384 0.33 -9.61 -0.53
CA ALA A 384 1.17 -8.69 -1.28
C ALA A 384 0.95 -7.24 -0.82
N THR A 385 1.14 -6.97 0.46
CA THR A 385 1.02 -5.64 1.07
C THR A 385 2.35 -4.90 1.09
N GLN A 386 2.30 -3.59 1.27
CA GLN A 386 3.48 -2.72 1.44
C GLN A 386 4.54 -3.34 2.35
N LYS A 387 4.12 -3.88 3.50
CA LYS A 387 4.99 -4.53 4.50
C LYS A 387 5.78 -5.72 3.95
N HIS A 388 5.19 -6.50 3.05
CA HIS A 388 5.76 -7.77 2.58
C HIS A 388 6.49 -7.68 1.24
N LEU A 389 6.34 -6.57 0.52
CA LEU A 389 6.92 -6.39 -0.82
C LEU A 389 8.39 -5.96 -0.81
N ALA A 390 8.93 -5.54 0.33
CA ALA A 390 10.33 -5.11 0.44
C ALA A 390 11.30 -6.16 -0.09
N GLY A 391 12.14 -5.79 -1.07
CA GLY A 391 13.13 -6.66 -1.71
C GLY A 391 12.58 -7.54 -2.82
N THR A 392 11.32 -7.42 -3.21
CA THR A 392 10.72 -8.17 -4.33
C THR A 392 10.89 -7.46 -5.67
N GLY A 393 11.17 -6.15 -5.66
CA GLY A 393 11.18 -5.29 -6.84
C GLY A 393 9.77 -4.97 -7.37
N ILE A 394 8.72 -5.29 -6.62
CA ILE A 394 7.32 -4.91 -6.90
C ILE A 394 7.00 -3.63 -6.13
N GLY A 395 6.46 -2.64 -6.81
CA GLY A 395 6.14 -1.34 -6.23
C GLY A 395 4.78 -1.29 -5.53
N SER A 396 4.63 -0.33 -4.63
CA SER A 396 3.35 -0.03 -3.99
C SER A 396 3.16 1.48 -3.77
N PHE A 397 1.90 1.92 -3.75
CA PHE A 397 1.57 3.32 -3.51
C PHE A 397 1.92 3.78 -2.09
N SER A 398 2.52 4.99 -1.97
CA SER A 398 2.87 5.62 -0.69
C SER A 398 1.74 6.49 -0.14
N ASP A 399 0.79 5.88 0.57
CA ASP A 399 -0.25 6.60 1.30
C ASP A 399 0.32 7.53 2.39
N ARG A 400 1.50 7.20 2.96
CA ARG A 400 2.18 8.03 3.97
C ARG A 400 2.51 9.42 3.45
N LEU A 401 3.11 9.51 2.25
CA LEU A 401 3.39 10.79 1.60
C LEU A 401 2.11 11.52 1.22
N ARG A 402 1.16 10.81 0.58
CA ARG A 402 -0.13 11.38 0.19
C ARG A 402 -0.82 12.05 1.36
N ASP A 403 -1.01 11.33 2.46
CA ASP A 403 -1.76 11.80 3.62
C ASP A 403 -1.03 12.94 4.36
N ALA A 404 0.30 12.86 4.45
CA ALA A 404 1.09 13.95 5.05
C ALA A 404 1.01 15.25 4.24
N VAL A 405 0.96 15.17 2.91
CA VAL A 405 0.89 16.34 2.02
C VAL A 405 -0.54 16.87 1.91
N ARG A 406 -1.53 15.98 1.70
CA ARG A 406 -2.94 16.35 1.52
C ARG A 406 -3.65 16.67 2.85
N GLY A 407 -3.19 16.04 3.94
CA GLY A 407 -3.80 16.13 5.27
C GLY A 407 -5.03 15.25 5.44
N GLY A 408 -5.22 14.73 6.65
CA GLY A 408 -6.36 13.90 7.01
C GLY A 408 -6.39 12.54 6.28
N SER A 409 -7.59 11.98 6.24
CA SER A 409 -7.88 10.73 5.53
C SER A 409 -8.63 11.01 4.23
N PRO A 410 -8.40 10.23 3.15
CA PRO A 410 -9.19 10.33 1.92
C PRO A 410 -10.67 9.96 2.12
N PHE A 411 -11.02 9.38 3.28
CA PHE A 411 -12.40 9.01 3.64
C PHE A 411 -13.09 10.01 4.55
N ASP A 412 -12.43 11.12 4.91
CA ASP A 412 -13.04 12.19 5.70
C ASP A 412 -14.26 12.78 4.97
N GLY A 413 -15.25 13.22 5.74
CA GLY A 413 -16.48 13.84 5.25
C GLY A 413 -16.91 15.03 6.09
N GLY A 414 -17.67 15.99 5.49
CA GLY A 414 -18.12 17.19 6.14
C GLY A 414 -16.95 18.03 6.67
N GLU A 415 -17.14 18.71 7.80
CA GLU A 415 -16.10 19.55 8.42
C GLU A 415 -14.78 18.82 8.72
N ALA A 416 -14.78 17.50 8.87
CA ALA A 416 -13.55 16.73 9.13
C ALA A 416 -12.51 16.91 8.02
N ILE A 417 -12.97 17.12 6.77
CA ILE A 417 -12.08 17.39 5.63
C ILE A 417 -11.21 18.63 5.91
N ARG A 418 -11.78 19.71 6.48
CA ARG A 418 -11.07 20.98 6.72
C ARG A 418 -10.26 20.98 8.02
N LYS A 419 -10.63 20.14 9.00
CA LYS A 419 -10.01 20.12 10.35
C LYS A 419 -8.58 19.62 10.37
N THR A 420 -8.13 18.95 9.31
CA THR A 420 -6.78 18.41 9.21
C THR A 420 -6.15 18.85 7.90
N GLN A 421 -5.47 19.99 7.91
CA GLN A 421 -4.61 20.38 6.80
C GLN A 421 -3.33 19.51 6.78
N GLY A 422 -2.70 19.43 5.62
CA GLY A 422 -1.43 18.75 5.42
C GLY A 422 -0.31 19.73 5.09
N PHE A 423 0.89 19.17 4.89
CA PHE A 423 2.06 19.95 4.51
C PHE A 423 1.83 20.80 3.25
N GLY A 424 1.13 20.28 2.23
CA GLY A 424 0.92 20.94 0.94
C GLY A 424 -0.17 22.01 0.94
N ASN A 425 -0.95 22.15 2.01
CA ASN A 425 -2.08 23.07 2.05
C ASN A 425 -2.16 23.93 3.32
N GLY A 426 -1.04 24.06 4.04
CA GLY A 426 -0.86 25.13 5.03
C GLY A 426 -1.04 24.72 6.48
N ALA A 427 -1.00 23.40 6.80
CA ALA A 427 -1.09 22.93 8.18
C ALA A 427 -0.24 23.79 9.15
N LEU A 428 -0.85 24.37 10.17
CA LEU A 428 -0.26 25.24 11.18
C LEU A 428 0.23 26.61 10.64
N VAL A 429 0.79 26.68 9.42
CA VAL A 429 1.52 27.86 8.91
C VAL A 429 0.68 28.80 8.04
N ASP A 430 -0.42 28.30 7.49
CA ASP A 430 -1.43 29.05 6.73
C ASP A 430 -2.80 28.37 6.96
N ALA A 431 -3.25 28.43 8.21
CA ALA A 431 -4.40 27.68 8.68
C ALA A 431 -5.73 28.24 8.16
N ASN A 432 -6.64 27.35 7.75
CA ASN A 432 -8.03 27.72 7.54
C ASN A 432 -8.76 27.89 8.89
N GLU A 433 -10.00 28.33 8.86
CA GLU A 433 -10.78 28.66 10.06
C GLU A 433 -11.16 27.45 10.94
N LEU A 434 -11.02 26.22 10.43
CA LEU A 434 -11.35 24.97 11.13
C LEU A 434 -10.12 24.11 11.43
N ASP A 435 -8.94 24.49 10.94
CA ASP A 435 -7.73 23.67 11.12
C ASP A 435 -7.43 23.41 12.60
N GLY A 436 -7.31 22.11 12.95
CA GLY A 436 -7.01 21.65 14.29
C GLY A 436 -5.59 21.07 14.43
N VAL A 437 -4.73 21.24 13.43
CA VAL A 437 -3.38 20.70 13.43
C VAL A 437 -2.49 21.46 14.41
N ASP A 438 -1.99 20.77 15.41
CA ASP A 438 -1.02 21.30 16.37
C ASP A 438 0.42 21.19 15.84
N LEU A 439 1.37 21.83 16.53
CA LEU A 439 2.78 21.81 16.16
C LEU A 439 3.33 20.38 16.07
N ALA A 440 3.02 19.52 17.01
CA ALA A 440 3.55 18.16 17.03
C ALA A 440 3.06 17.35 15.81
N THR A 441 1.81 17.53 15.43
CA THR A 441 1.21 16.92 14.23
C THR A 441 1.85 17.46 12.95
N ALA A 442 1.99 18.77 12.83
CA ALA A 442 2.60 19.41 11.65
C ALA A 442 4.08 18.99 11.45
N LEU A 443 4.84 18.89 12.55
CA LEU A 443 6.21 18.39 12.50
C LEU A 443 6.28 16.91 12.14
N HIS A 444 5.33 16.10 12.64
CA HIS A 444 5.24 14.70 12.27
C HIS A 444 4.88 14.50 10.78
N GLN A 445 3.94 15.29 10.25
CA GLN A 445 3.66 15.31 8.81
C GLN A 445 4.93 15.62 8.01
N SER A 446 5.75 16.58 8.46
CA SER A 446 7.03 16.89 7.82
C SER A 446 8.00 15.72 7.86
N ASP A 447 8.05 14.92 8.93
CA ASP A 447 8.85 13.68 9.00
C ASP A 447 8.37 12.62 8.00
N LEU A 448 7.05 12.46 7.86
CA LEU A 448 6.46 11.54 6.87
C LEU A 448 6.77 11.98 5.43
N VAL A 449 6.73 13.31 5.15
CA VAL A 449 7.12 13.85 3.83
C VAL A 449 8.60 13.56 3.55
N ARG A 450 9.51 13.80 4.50
CA ARG A 450 10.94 13.50 4.35
C ARG A 450 11.17 12.02 4.07
N LEU A 451 10.53 11.16 4.84
CA LEU A 451 10.66 9.72 4.65
C LEU A 451 10.10 9.27 3.30
N GLY A 452 8.96 9.83 2.86
CA GLY A 452 8.40 9.61 1.52
C GLY A 452 9.36 10.05 0.42
N MET A 453 9.97 11.24 0.56
CA MET A 453 10.99 11.73 -0.37
C MET A 453 12.26 10.85 -0.37
N ALA A 454 12.60 10.19 0.74
CA ALA A 454 13.67 9.19 0.80
C ALA A 454 13.25 7.80 0.27
N GLY A 455 12.02 7.64 -0.28
CA GLY A 455 11.51 6.38 -0.84
C GLY A 455 10.93 5.43 0.20
N ASN A 456 10.42 5.93 1.32
CA ASN A 456 9.84 5.14 2.43
C ASN A 456 10.71 3.96 2.87
N LEU A 457 12.03 4.14 2.86
CA LEU A 457 12.98 3.07 3.19
C LEU A 457 12.92 2.71 4.68
N LYS A 458 12.78 1.43 4.98
CA LYS A 458 12.73 0.92 6.37
C LYS A 458 14.00 1.19 7.17
N GLU A 459 15.16 1.17 6.52
CA GLU A 459 16.49 1.34 7.15
C GLU A 459 17.03 2.77 7.07
N PHE A 460 16.33 3.71 6.42
CA PHE A 460 16.74 5.11 6.38
C PHE A 460 16.63 5.74 7.75
N VAL A 461 17.69 6.37 8.23
CA VAL A 461 17.70 7.03 9.55
C VAL A 461 17.38 8.51 9.38
N LEU A 462 16.26 8.94 9.94
CA LEU A 462 15.82 10.33 10.01
C LEU A 462 15.86 10.83 11.46
N THR A 463 16.37 12.04 11.69
CA THR A 463 16.13 12.74 12.96
C THR A 463 14.71 13.25 12.97
N ASP A 464 13.85 12.67 13.80
CA ASP A 464 12.43 12.97 13.85
C ASP A 464 12.11 14.33 14.53
N LYS A 465 10.84 14.68 14.57
CA LYS A 465 10.33 15.91 15.22
C LYS A 465 10.80 16.13 16.67
N ASP A 466 11.14 15.05 17.36
CA ASP A 466 11.57 15.09 18.76
C ASP A 466 13.11 15.13 18.91
N GLY A 467 13.84 15.20 17.78
CA GLY A 467 15.30 15.23 17.76
C GLY A 467 15.94 13.85 17.90
N ILE A 468 15.18 12.78 17.72
CA ILE A 468 15.64 11.39 17.87
C ILE A 468 15.97 10.81 16.49
N PRO A 469 17.17 10.27 16.27
CA PRO A 469 17.45 9.46 15.10
C PRO A 469 16.62 8.17 15.15
N LYS A 470 15.70 8.01 14.19
CA LYS A 470 14.86 6.83 14.03
C LYS A 470 15.00 6.23 12.66
N LYS A 471 14.96 4.90 12.56
CA LYS A 471 14.78 4.24 11.27
C LYS A 471 13.39 4.54 10.74
N GLY A 472 13.23 4.52 9.42
CA GLY A 472 11.91 4.66 8.81
C GLY A 472 10.89 3.65 9.34
N SER A 473 11.33 2.43 9.66
CA SER A 473 10.50 1.40 10.30
C SER A 473 10.00 1.76 11.70
N ASP A 474 10.66 2.70 12.41
CA ASP A 474 10.34 3.10 13.78
C ASP A 474 9.55 4.42 13.83
N ILE A 475 9.33 5.07 12.69
CA ILE A 475 8.45 6.24 12.56
C ILE A 475 7.02 5.73 12.39
N ASP A 476 6.13 6.21 13.24
CA ASP A 476 4.73 5.78 13.24
C ASP A 476 3.94 6.40 12.09
N TYR A 477 3.06 5.61 11.49
CA TYR A 477 1.99 6.06 10.63
C TYR A 477 0.71 5.29 10.97
N ASN A 478 -0.16 5.89 11.78
CA ASN A 478 -1.42 5.28 12.20
C ASN A 478 -1.26 3.85 12.78
N GLY A 479 -0.24 3.64 13.61
CA GLY A 479 0.07 2.35 14.22
C GLY A 479 0.82 1.37 13.30
N GLN A 480 1.28 1.82 12.14
CA GLN A 480 2.09 1.05 11.20
C GLN A 480 3.45 1.73 10.94
N PRO A 481 4.49 1.00 10.50
CA PRO A 481 5.73 1.61 10.07
C PRO A 481 5.53 2.59 8.90
N ALA A 482 6.08 3.79 9.00
CA ALA A 482 6.10 4.73 7.90
C ALA A 482 7.10 4.30 6.81
N GLY A 483 8.25 3.75 7.20
CA GLY A 483 9.22 3.16 6.27
C GLY A 483 9.06 1.65 6.19
N TYR A 484 8.88 1.13 4.97
CA TYR A 484 8.64 -0.29 4.72
C TYR A 484 9.40 -0.87 3.52
N ALA A 485 9.88 -0.03 2.60
CA ALA A 485 10.58 -0.46 1.40
C ALA A 485 12.04 -0.81 1.66
N GLN A 486 12.62 -1.64 0.81
CA GLN A 486 14.06 -1.89 0.75
C GLN A 486 14.75 -0.91 -0.21
N ASP A 487 14.16 -0.71 -1.38
CA ASP A 487 14.66 0.18 -2.41
C ASP A 487 13.60 1.25 -2.79
N PRO A 488 13.98 2.46 -3.17
CA PRO A 488 13.03 3.52 -3.52
C PRO A 488 12.22 3.18 -4.79
N THR A 489 12.68 2.23 -5.59
CA THR A 489 11.98 1.73 -6.77
C THR A 489 10.77 0.85 -6.44
N GLU A 490 10.55 0.51 -5.16
CA GLU A 490 9.38 -0.21 -4.67
C GLU A 490 8.25 0.74 -4.21
N ILE A 491 8.39 2.05 -4.49
CA ILE A 491 7.46 3.09 -4.03
C ILE A 491 6.98 3.95 -5.19
N GLN A 492 5.65 4.07 -5.34
CA GLN A 492 5.01 5.12 -6.13
C GLN A 492 4.72 6.31 -5.22
N ASN A 493 5.51 7.38 -5.38
CA ASN A 493 5.27 8.66 -4.72
C ASN A 493 4.17 9.42 -5.45
N TYR A 494 3.10 9.76 -4.76
CA TYR A 494 1.96 10.47 -5.34
C TYR A 494 1.27 11.38 -4.33
N VAL A 495 0.60 12.38 -4.86
CA VAL A 495 -0.29 13.28 -4.13
C VAL A 495 -1.65 13.42 -4.82
N ASP A 496 -1.79 12.82 -6.01
CA ASP A 496 -2.99 12.78 -6.84
C ASP A 496 -3.08 11.47 -7.63
N LYS A 497 -4.26 10.89 -7.72
CA LYS A 497 -4.60 9.73 -8.57
C LYS A 497 -6.10 9.75 -8.90
N HIS A 498 -6.61 8.79 -9.69
CA HIS A 498 -8.02 8.74 -10.05
C HIS A 498 -8.97 8.65 -8.85
N ASP A 499 -8.60 7.89 -7.82
CA ASP A 499 -9.37 7.79 -6.58
C ASP A 499 -9.31 9.06 -5.74
N ASN A 500 -10.40 9.35 -5.06
CA ASN A 500 -10.61 10.50 -4.18
C ASN A 500 -10.67 11.83 -4.97
N GLN A 501 -10.74 12.94 -4.26
CA GLN A 501 -10.73 14.26 -4.89
C GLN A 501 -9.42 14.48 -5.64
N THR A 502 -9.47 15.19 -6.76
CA THR A 502 -8.24 15.69 -7.40
C THR A 502 -7.42 16.51 -6.41
N LEU A 503 -6.14 16.71 -6.68
CA LEU A 503 -5.30 17.56 -5.82
C LEU A 503 -5.86 18.99 -5.76
N PHE A 504 -6.36 19.52 -6.88
CA PHE A 504 -7.01 20.84 -6.93
C PHE A 504 -8.26 20.90 -6.04
N ASP A 505 -9.17 19.92 -6.16
CA ASP A 505 -10.39 19.89 -5.33
C ASP A 505 -10.06 19.72 -3.84
N ASN A 506 -9.03 18.92 -3.51
CA ASN A 506 -8.53 18.81 -2.13
C ASN A 506 -8.01 20.14 -1.58
N LEU A 507 -7.29 20.90 -2.41
CA LEU A 507 -6.83 22.24 -2.03
C LEU A 507 -8.00 23.21 -1.84
N VAL A 508 -9.02 23.19 -2.70
CA VAL A 508 -10.25 23.99 -2.54
C VAL A 508 -10.93 23.69 -1.20
N TYR A 509 -11.01 22.42 -0.81
CA TYR A 509 -11.57 22.06 0.50
C TYR A 509 -10.75 22.59 1.67
N LYS A 510 -9.42 22.56 1.60
CA LYS A 510 -8.54 22.67 2.78
C LYS A 510 -7.84 24.02 2.92
N ALA A 511 -7.49 24.67 1.81
CA ALA A 511 -6.75 25.92 1.86
C ALA A 511 -7.60 27.05 2.48
N PRO A 512 -6.97 28.06 3.11
CA PRO A 512 -7.67 29.26 3.57
C PRO A 512 -8.22 30.07 2.38
N ALA A 513 -9.26 30.83 2.60
CA ALA A 513 -9.90 31.69 1.59
C ALA A 513 -8.87 32.59 0.90
N GLY A 514 -8.87 32.62 -0.43
CA GLY A 514 -7.96 33.43 -1.24
C GLY A 514 -6.52 32.94 -1.32
N ALA A 515 -6.24 31.73 -0.90
CA ALA A 515 -4.92 31.12 -1.05
C ALA A 515 -4.51 30.96 -2.54
N ASP A 516 -3.22 30.97 -2.80
CA ASP A 516 -2.65 30.70 -4.13
C ASP A 516 -2.61 29.18 -4.39
N LEU A 517 -3.71 28.64 -4.90
CA LEU A 517 -3.86 27.19 -5.14
C LEU A 517 -2.87 26.66 -6.18
N VAL A 518 -2.45 27.48 -7.15
CA VAL A 518 -1.46 27.10 -8.18
C VAL A 518 -0.13 26.78 -7.53
N ARG A 519 0.36 27.65 -6.67
CA ARG A 519 1.63 27.45 -5.97
C ARG A 519 1.54 26.33 -4.94
N MET A 520 0.44 26.20 -4.21
CA MET A 520 0.20 25.09 -3.29
C MET A 520 0.22 23.73 -4.03
N GLN A 521 -0.40 23.65 -5.20
CA GLN A 521 -0.38 22.46 -6.03
C GLN A 521 1.04 22.13 -6.52
N GLY A 522 1.77 23.14 -6.99
CA GLY A 522 3.16 22.98 -7.42
C GLY A 522 4.07 22.47 -6.29
N VAL A 523 3.96 23.03 -5.10
CA VAL A 523 4.71 22.61 -3.90
C VAL A 523 4.34 21.17 -3.50
N SER A 524 3.06 20.82 -3.55
CA SER A 524 2.60 19.45 -3.26
C SER A 524 3.19 18.44 -4.24
N LEU A 525 3.17 18.73 -5.55
CA LEU A 525 3.77 17.88 -6.58
C LEU A 525 5.28 17.76 -6.43
N ALA A 526 5.97 18.83 -6.00
CA ALA A 526 7.42 18.81 -5.78
C ALA A 526 7.84 17.74 -4.76
N THR A 527 7.02 17.45 -3.74
CA THR A 527 7.30 16.40 -2.74
C THR A 527 7.33 15.00 -3.36
N ALA A 528 6.47 14.72 -4.33
CA ALA A 528 6.40 13.45 -5.03
C ALA A 528 7.45 13.35 -6.14
N MET A 529 7.65 14.42 -6.92
CA MET A 529 8.46 14.39 -8.13
C MET A 529 9.96 14.57 -7.87
N LEU A 530 10.36 15.28 -6.82
CA LEU A 530 11.77 15.51 -6.47
C LEU A 530 12.29 14.55 -5.38
N GLY A 531 11.47 13.60 -4.94
CA GLY A 531 11.89 12.51 -4.06
C GLY A 531 12.56 11.35 -4.80
N GLN A 532 13.05 10.36 -4.06
CA GLN A 532 13.76 9.19 -4.59
C GLN A 532 12.84 8.07 -5.10
N GLY A 533 11.57 8.03 -4.67
CA GLY A 533 10.56 7.10 -5.18
C GLY A 533 10.19 7.38 -6.64
N ILE A 534 9.40 6.50 -7.23
CA ILE A 534 8.87 6.65 -8.59
C ILE A 534 7.71 7.66 -8.56
N PRO A 535 7.79 8.79 -9.28
CA PRO A 535 6.67 9.73 -9.36
C PRO A 535 5.47 9.15 -10.08
N PHE A 536 4.31 9.36 -9.49
CA PHE A 536 3.03 9.00 -10.05
C PHE A 536 2.10 10.21 -10.01
N THR A 537 1.49 10.57 -11.15
CA THR A 537 0.62 11.73 -11.29
C THR A 537 -0.62 11.38 -12.11
N HIS A 538 -1.73 12.06 -11.84
CA HIS A 538 -3.02 11.86 -12.50
C HIS A 538 -3.20 12.86 -13.66
N ALA A 539 -3.79 12.42 -14.76
CA ALA A 539 -4.06 13.24 -15.94
C ALA A 539 -4.86 14.50 -15.60
N GLY A 540 -4.30 15.65 -15.97
CA GLY A 540 -4.87 16.96 -15.71
C GLY A 540 -4.40 17.59 -14.40
N VAL A 541 -3.58 16.92 -13.58
CA VAL A 541 -3.01 17.58 -12.38
C VAL A 541 -2.19 18.80 -12.78
N GLU A 542 -1.50 18.76 -13.90
CA GLU A 542 -0.78 19.90 -14.50
C GLU A 542 -1.70 20.97 -15.09
N LEU A 543 -2.99 20.68 -15.20
CA LEU A 543 -4.03 21.61 -15.69
C LEU A 543 -4.90 22.17 -14.56
N LEU A 544 -4.55 21.91 -13.30
CA LEU A 544 -5.42 22.22 -12.14
C LEU A 544 -6.80 21.54 -12.25
N ARG A 545 -6.85 20.31 -12.81
CA ARG A 545 -8.09 19.59 -13.06
C ARG A 545 -8.95 19.47 -11.81
N SER A 546 -10.22 19.83 -11.95
CA SER A 546 -11.28 19.58 -10.99
C SER A 546 -12.23 18.48 -11.51
N LYS A 547 -12.74 17.67 -10.61
CA LYS A 547 -13.90 16.80 -10.85
C LYS A 547 -15.16 17.36 -10.17
N SER A 548 -15.24 18.69 -10.09
CA SER A 548 -16.34 19.40 -9.42
C SER A 548 -16.56 18.93 -7.98
N MET A 549 -15.45 18.79 -7.22
CA MET A 549 -15.41 18.33 -5.82
C MET A 549 -15.77 16.86 -5.60
N GLU A 550 -15.98 16.07 -6.64
CA GLU A 550 -16.37 14.68 -6.52
C GLU A 550 -15.21 13.79 -6.06
N ARG A 551 -15.49 12.94 -5.06
CA ARG A 551 -14.51 12.04 -4.46
C ARG A 551 -14.40 10.70 -5.20
N ASP A 552 -15.50 10.20 -5.77
CA ASP A 552 -15.63 8.85 -6.31
C ASP A 552 -16.39 8.87 -7.64
N SER A 553 -15.68 9.34 -8.69
CA SER A 553 -16.28 9.67 -10.00
C SER A 553 -16.27 8.53 -11.01
N TYR A 554 -16.18 7.25 -10.56
CA TYR A 554 -15.97 6.08 -11.42
C TYR A 554 -17.05 5.91 -12.51
N ASP A 555 -18.28 6.35 -12.26
CA ASP A 555 -19.42 6.32 -13.18
C ASP A 555 -20.13 7.68 -13.28
N SER A 556 -19.41 8.77 -13.03
CA SER A 556 -19.96 10.13 -13.08
C SER A 556 -19.81 10.80 -14.45
N GLY A 557 -19.43 10.03 -15.45
CA GLY A 557 -19.47 10.40 -16.85
C GLY A 557 -18.52 11.52 -17.26
N ASP A 558 -18.62 11.86 -18.54
CA ASP A 558 -17.77 12.87 -19.17
C ASP A 558 -17.95 14.27 -18.61
N TRP A 559 -19.11 14.63 -18.05
CA TRP A 559 -19.36 15.98 -17.52
C TRP A 559 -18.48 16.28 -16.30
N TYR A 560 -18.33 15.34 -15.38
CA TYR A 560 -17.53 15.51 -14.17
C TYR A 560 -16.06 15.07 -14.35
N ASN A 561 -15.77 14.19 -15.32
CA ASN A 561 -14.43 13.66 -15.55
C ASN A 561 -13.67 14.34 -16.71
N ARG A 562 -14.19 15.39 -17.29
CA ARG A 562 -13.58 16.13 -18.41
C ARG A 562 -12.15 16.56 -18.09
N VAL A 563 -11.28 16.43 -19.10
CA VAL A 563 -9.96 17.09 -19.16
C VAL A 563 -9.93 17.99 -20.37
N ASP A 564 -9.62 19.25 -20.17
CA ASP A 564 -9.49 20.23 -21.27
C ASP A 564 -8.02 20.58 -21.51
N TYR A 565 -7.40 19.84 -22.41
CA TYR A 565 -6.02 20.10 -22.83
C TYR A 565 -5.86 21.40 -23.65
N GLY A 566 -6.95 22.02 -24.04
CA GLY A 566 -6.99 23.36 -24.65
C GLY A 566 -6.79 24.50 -23.65
N LEU A 567 -6.72 24.20 -22.33
CA LEU A 567 -6.47 25.15 -21.24
C LEU A 567 -7.50 26.28 -21.18
N SER A 568 -8.76 26.00 -21.47
CA SER A 568 -9.86 26.98 -21.41
C SER A 568 -10.73 26.82 -20.16
N ASP A 569 -10.85 25.58 -19.64
CA ASP A 569 -11.69 25.22 -18.50
C ASP A 569 -11.08 24.09 -17.68
N ASN A 570 -10.85 24.32 -16.39
CA ASN A 570 -10.32 23.26 -15.50
C ASN A 570 -11.40 22.33 -14.91
N ASN A 571 -12.64 22.47 -15.36
CA ASN A 571 -13.82 21.72 -14.92
C ASN A 571 -14.28 21.98 -13.46
N PHE A 572 -13.83 23.07 -12.84
CA PHE A 572 -14.30 23.48 -11.50
C PHE A 572 -15.71 24.06 -11.55
N ASP A 573 -16.53 23.76 -10.53
CA ASP A 573 -17.88 24.30 -10.34
C ASP A 573 -18.86 23.94 -11.49
N LYS A 574 -18.91 22.64 -11.83
CA LYS A 574 -19.82 22.07 -12.86
C LYS A 574 -21.15 21.54 -12.30
N GLY A 575 -21.40 21.75 -11.03
CA GLY A 575 -22.53 21.25 -10.27
C GLY A 575 -22.09 20.42 -9.08
N LEU A 576 -23.02 20.07 -8.20
CA LEU A 576 -22.75 19.25 -7.04
C LEU A 576 -22.40 17.80 -7.48
N PRO A 577 -21.48 17.13 -6.77
CA PRO A 577 -21.14 15.74 -7.05
C PRO A 577 -22.30 14.79 -6.74
N ARG A 578 -22.13 13.52 -7.06
CA ARG A 578 -23.20 12.52 -6.91
C ARG A 578 -23.68 12.39 -5.46
N LYS A 579 -25.00 12.39 -5.32
CA LYS A 579 -25.70 12.45 -4.04
C LYS A 579 -25.40 11.26 -3.13
N ASP A 580 -25.37 10.05 -3.68
CA ASP A 580 -25.18 8.81 -2.93
C ASP A 580 -23.76 8.68 -2.32
N LYS A 581 -22.81 9.48 -2.77
CA LYS A 581 -21.41 9.49 -2.28
C LYS A 581 -21.05 10.73 -1.48
N ASP A 582 -21.53 11.89 -1.88
CA ASP A 582 -21.06 13.18 -1.38
C ASP A 582 -22.15 14.09 -0.80
N GLU A 583 -23.42 13.64 -0.63
CA GLU A 583 -24.48 14.47 -0.03
C GLU A 583 -24.08 15.08 1.33
N ALA A 584 -23.34 14.33 2.12
CA ALA A 584 -22.83 14.81 3.42
C ALA A 584 -21.83 15.99 3.30
N ASN A 585 -21.27 16.21 2.12
CA ASN A 585 -20.32 17.29 1.84
C ASN A 585 -20.97 18.50 1.17
N TYR A 586 -22.24 18.47 0.78
CA TYR A 586 -22.88 19.52 0.00
C TYR A 586 -22.82 20.90 0.67
N GLU A 587 -23.15 20.99 1.96
CA GLU A 587 -23.09 22.22 2.72
C GLU A 587 -21.66 22.79 2.76
N LEU A 588 -20.66 21.91 2.91
CA LEU A 588 -19.25 22.31 2.87
C LEU A 588 -18.81 22.75 1.47
N ILE A 589 -19.23 22.02 0.42
CA ILE A 589 -18.93 22.38 -0.97
C ILE A 589 -19.47 23.79 -1.28
N GLU A 590 -20.74 24.07 -0.98
CA GLU A 590 -21.35 25.38 -1.16
C GLU A 590 -20.56 26.50 -0.45
N GLN A 591 -20.09 26.22 0.75
CA GLN A 591 -19.27 27.14 1.53
C GLN A 591 -17.92 27.44 0.87
N VAL A 592 -17.19 26.40 0.42
CA VAL A 592 -15.82 26.57 -0.08
C VAL A 592 -15.76 27.03 -1.53
N LEU A 593 -16.74 26.69 -2.38
CA LEU A 593 -16.81 27.16 -3.77
C LEU A 593 -16.74 28.68 -3.87
N GLY A 594 -17.32 29.41 -2.90
CA GLY A 594 -17.27 30.87 -2.84
C GLY A 594 -15.95 31.46 -2.37
N GLN A 595 -15.04 30.67 -1.82
CA GLN A 595 -13.78 31.12 -1.23
C GLN A 595 -12.63 31.19 -2.23
N HIS A 596 -12.72 30.50 -3.36
CA HIS A 596 -11.68 30.43 -4.35
C HIS A 596 -12.16 30.78 -5.75
N ALA A 597 -11.33 31.50 -6.50
CA ALA A 597 -11.62 31.80 -7.90
C ALA A 597 -11.36 30.56 -8.78
N LYS A 598 -12.20 30.38 -9.81
CA LYS A 598 -11.93 29.38 -10.85
C LYS A 598 -10.64 29.76 -11.59
N PRO A 599 -9.69 28.85 -11.74
CA PRO A 599 -8.48 29.09 -12.53
C PRO A 599 -8.81 29.45 -13.98
N GLY A 600 -8.10 30.44 -14.50
CA GLY A 600 -8.14 30.79 -15.92
C GLY A 600 -7.01 30.12 -16.71
N SER A 601 -6.95 30.43 -18.00
CA SER A 601 -5.93 29.88 -18.91
C SER A 601 -4.50 30.22 -18.46
N ALA A 602 -4.27 31.39 -17.86
CA ALA A 602 -2.94 31.79 -17.40
C ALA A 602 -2.44 30.92 -16.24
N GLU A 603 -3.30 30.64 -15.27
CA GLU A 603 -3.00 29.77 -14.13
C GLU A 603 -2.77 28.34 -14.57
N MET A 604 -3.56 27.81 -15.50
CA MET A 604 -3.37 26.48 -16.07
C MET A 604 -2.04 26.39 -16.83
N HIS A 605 -1.70 27.38 -17.68
CA HIS A 605 -0.40 27.42 -18.33
C HIS A 605 0.77 27.46 -17.34
N GLN A 606 0.64 28.26 -16.28
CA GLN A 606 1.64 28.33 -15.23
C GLN A 606 1.86 26.93 -14.58
N MET A 607 0.78 26.21 -14.32
CA MET A 607 0.86 24.88 -13.71
C MET A 607 1.47 23.84 -14.66
N VAL A 608 1.14 23.88 -15.96
CA VAL A 608 1.77 23.04 -16.98
C VAL A 608 3.28 23.27 -17.02
N ASN A 609 3.71 24.54 -17.06
CA ASN A 609 5.11 24.88 -17.04
C ASN A 609 5.81 24.38 -15.77
N PHE A 610 5.18 24.56 -14.61
CA PHE A 610 5.71 24.12 -13.32
C PHE A 610 5.89 22.58 -13.29
N TYR A 611 4.90 21.84 -13.77
CA TYR A 611 4.98 20.37 -13.88
C TYR A 611 6.11 19.91 -14.80
N GLN A 612 6.28 20.59 -15.93
CA GLN A 612 7.35 20.28 -16.88
C GLN A 612 8.73 20.63 -16.30
N GLU A 613 8.86 21.76 -15.58
CA GLU A 613 10.07 22.12 -14.84
C GLU A 613 10.45 21.01 -13.83
N LEU A 614 9.49 20.50 -13.05
CA LEU A 614 9.71 19.40 -12.11
C LEU A 614 10.21 18.12 -12.80
N SER A 615 9.56 17.74 -13.90
CA SER A 615 9.91 16.55 -14.66
C SER A 615 11.31 16.65 -15.29
N GLU A 616 11.63 17.79 -15.88
CA GLU A 616 12.97 18.06 -16.46
C GLU A 616 14.07 18.06 -15.39
N LEU A 617 13.82 18.69 -14.24
CA LEU A 617 14.78 18.67 -13.13
C LEU A 617 15.05 17.26 -12.64
N ARG A 618 14.00 16.44 -12.47
CA ARG A 618 14.17 15.04 -12.09
C ARG A 618 15.06 14.28 -13.09
N GLN A 619 14.86 14.51 -14.38
CA GLN A 619 15.66 13.85 -15.44
C GLN A 619 17.07 14.41 -15.57
N SER A 620 17.31 15.65 -15.16
CA SER A 620 18.60 16.33 -15.33
C SER A 620 19.73 15.73 -14.51
N SER A 621 19.43 15.08 -13.38
CA SER A 621 20.46 14.49 -12.52
C SER A 621 20.12 13.08 -12.05
N ARG A 622 21.12 12.21 -12.07
CA ARG A 622 21.04 10.87 -11.48
C ARG A 622 20.81 10.90 -9.96
N LEU A 623 21.21 11.97 -9.30
CA LEU A 623 21.07 12.12 -7.85
C LEU A 623 19.62 12.21 -7.37
N LEU A 624 18.67 12.57 -8.24
CA LEU A 624 17.23 12.52 -7.97
C LEU A 624 16.61 11.14 -8.27
N ARG A 625 17.40 10.18 -8.77
CA ARG A 625 16.98 8.85 -9.24
C ARG A 625 18.00 7.78 -8.87
N LEU A 626 18.38 7.73 -7.58
CA LEU A 626 19.45 6.84 -7.10
C LEU A 626 19.13 5.34 -7.30
N GLY A 627 17.88 4.94 -7.20
CA GLY A 627 17.38 3.61 -7.55
C GLY A 627 17.68 2.50 -6.53
N SER A 628 18.56 2.73 -5.57
CA SER A 628 18.97 1.77 -4.56
C SER A 628 18.85 2.36 -3.16
N GLY A 629 18.26 1.61 -2.23
CA GLY A 629 18.16 2.01 -0.82
C GLY A 629 19.55 2.27 -0.20
N ALA A 630 20.56 1.47 -0.59
CA ALA A 630 21.92 1.65 -0.11
C ALA A 630 22.52 3.01 -0.55
N GLU A 631 22.29 3.43 -1.80
CA GLU A 631 22.77 4.74 -2.27
C GLU A 631 21.96 5.88 -1.64
N VAL A 632 20.65 5.73 -1.42
CA VAL A 632 19.85 6.73 -0.70
C VAL A 632 20.33 6.89 0.73
N ILE A 633 20.48 5.82 1.49
CA ILE A 633 20.99 5.87 2.87
C ILE A 633 22.35 6.53 2.96
N LYS A 634 23.18 6.31 1.97
CA LYS A 634 24.56 6.83 1.93
C LYS A 634 24.63 8.31 1.56
N ARG A 635 23.77 8.81 0.67
CA ARG A 635 23.89 10.11 0.00
C ARG A 635 22.84 11.13 0.42
N VAL A 636 21.65 10.69 0.83
CA VAL A 636 20.54 11.58 1.18
C VAL A 636 20.62 11.97 2.64
N ASP A 637 20.51 13.27 2.91
CA ASP A 637 20.38 13.82 4.25
C ASP A 637 19.30 14.91 4.26
N PHE A 638 18.60 15.04 5.39
CA PHE A 638 17.62 16.11 5.60
C PHE A 638 18.15 17.12 6.62
N ARG A 639 18.05 18.37 6.27
CA ARG A 639 18.27 19.53 7.15
C ARG A 639 16.92 20.00 7.66
N ASN A 640 16.92 20.94 8.62
CA ASN A 640 15.68 21.43 9.19
C ASN A 640 14.84 20.30 9.80
N THR A 641 15.40 19.57 10.75
CA THR A 641 14.77 18.42 11.44
C THR A 641 14.81 18.65 12.96
N GLY A 642 14.12 17.81 13.73
CA GLY A 642 14.05 17.92 15.20
C GLY A 642 13.03 18.94 15.68
N PRO A 643 12.98 19.21 17.00
CA PRO A 643 11.95 20.04 17.61
C PRO A 643 12.07 21.54 17.25
N GLU A 644 13.25 21.99 16.84
CA GLU A 644 13.52 23.40 16.44
C GLU A 644 13.36 23.62 14.91
N GLN A 645 12.83 22.63 14.18
CA GLN A 645 12.62 22.77 12.75
C GLN A 645 11.59 23.84 12.44
N ILE A 646 11.75 24.50 11.29
CA ILE A 646 10.76 25.44 10.73
C ILE A 646 9.62 24.60 10.15
N PRO A 647 8.38 24.72 10.67
CA PRO A 647 7.24 23.99 10.10
C PRO A 647 6.99 24.38 8.64
N GLY A 648 6.57 23.44 7.80
CA GLY A 648 6.29 23.67 6.38
C GLY A 648 7.54 23.83 5.50
N LEU A 649 8.75 23.59 6.01
CA LEU A 649 10.00 23.65 5.23
C LEU A 649 10.67 22.30 5.15
N ILE A 650 10.88 21.78 3.95
CA ILE A 650 11.69 20.57 3.67
C ILE A 650 13.00 20.98 2.97
N VAL A 651 14.11 20.43 3.43
CA VAL A 651 15.44 20.64 2.83
C VAL A 651 16.15 19.29 2.76
N MET A 652 16.20 18.71 1.56
CA MET A 652 16.88 17.45 1.26
C MET A 652 18.18 17.73 0.53
N SER A 653 19.29 17.21 1.02
CA SER A 653 20.57 17.24 0.32
C SER A 653 20.94 15.85 -0.20
N VAL A 654 21.52 15.79 -1.39
CA VAL A 654 22.06 14.56 -1.98
C VAL A 654 23.53 14.78 -2.32
N ASP A 655 24.40 14.00 -1.70
CA ASP A 655 25.85 14.15 -1.80
C ASP A 655 26.41 13.27 -2.94
N ASP A 656 27.27 13.86 -3.77
CA ASP A 656 28.03 13.14 -4.81
C ASP A 656 29.55 13.39 -4.73
N GLY A 657 30.02 13.85 -3.58
CA GLY A 657 31.45 14.02 -3.37
C GLY A 657 32.20 12.71 -3.18
N VAL A 658 33.56 12.78 -3.20
CA VAL A 658 34.46 11.61 -3.04
C VAL A 658 34.14 10.78 -1.77
N GLY A 659 33.60 11.39 -0.73
CA GLY A 659 33.18 10.72 0.51
C GLY A 659 31.94 9.86 0.34
N ALA A 660 31.08 10.17 -0.62
CA ALA A 660 29.88 9.43 -0.96
C ALA A 660 30.16 8.25 -1.93
N GLY A 661 31.37 8.09 -2.46
CA GLY A 661 31.79 6.98 -3.30
C GLY A 661 31.85 7.31 -4.78
N ALA A 662 31.31 6.45 -5.67
CA ALA A 662 31.40 6.67 -7.11
C ALA A 662 30.72 7.98 -7.53
N ASP A 663 31.32 8.69 -8.47
CA ASP A 663 30.76 9.85 -9.15
C ASP A 663 29.55 9.40 -10.00
N LEU A 664 28.36 9.82 -9.62
CA LEU A 664 27.11 9.47 -10.31
C LEU A 664 26.67 10.54 -11.30
N ASP A 665 27.08 11.78 -11.08
CA ASP A 665 26.78 12.93 -11.93
C ASP A 665 28.00 13.82 -12.10
N PRO A 666 28.79 13.63 -13.16
CA PRO A 666 30.06 14.36 -13.34
C PRO A 666 29.89 15.87 -13.52
N ALA A 667 28.70 16.41 -13.56
CA ALA A 667 28.46 17.85 -13.63
C ALA A 667 28.39 18.52 -12.26
N ILE A 668 28.07 17.76 -11.19
CA ILE A 668 27.80 18.30 -9.85
C ILE A 668 28.35 17.41 -8.73
N ASP A 669 28.90 18.00 -7.69
CA ASP A 669 29.34 17.31 -6.47
C ASP A 669 28.20 17.08 -5.46
N GLY A 670 26.99 17.52 -5.76
CA GLY A 670 25.81 17.33 -4.93
C GLY A 670 24.71 18.35 -5.23
N LEU A 671 23.51 18.09 -4.71
CA LEU A 671 22.36 18.99 -4.85
C LEU A 671 21.56 19.11 -3.56
N VAL A 672 20.78 20.19 -3.47
CA VAL A 672 19.84 20.47 -2.37
C VAL A 672 18.48 20.78 -2.95
N VAL A 673 17.49 19.99 -2.58
CA VAL A 673 16.08 20.26 -2.85
C VAL A 673 15.50 21.03 -1.66
N MET A 674 14.94 22.20 -1.90
CA MET A 674 14.27 23.02 -0.88
C MET A 674 12.82 23.22 -1.27
N ILE A 675 11.89 22.89 -0.37
CA ILE A 675 10.43 23.04 -0.58
C ILE A 675 9.89 23.87 0.58
N ASN A 676 9.39 25.06 0.27
CA ASN A 676 8.78 25.97 1.22
C ASN A 676 7.26 25.98 1.03
N ALA A 677 6.55 25.24 1.88
CA ALA A 677 5.08 25.18 1.94
C ALA A 677 4.51 26.15 3.00
N THR A 678 5.10 27.34 3.11
CA THR A 678 4.61 28.39 4.01
C THR A 678 4.25 29.66 3.23
N ASN A 679 3.42 30.48 3.82
CA ASN A 679 3.02 31.78 3.27
C ASN A 679 4.08 32.89 3.49
N GLN A 680 5.29 32.55 3.95
CA GLN A 680 6.40 33.48 4.17
C GLN A 680 7.69 32.96 3.52
N PRO A 681 8.59 33.84 3.11
CA PRO A 681 9.95 33.42 2.72
C PRO A 681 10.64 32.74 3.89
N GLN A 682 11.35 31.65 3.60
CA GLN A 682 12.10 30.89 4.58
C GLN A 682 13.60 30.84 4.22
N SER A 683 14.43 30.83 5.25
CA SER A 683 15.88 30.75 5.09
C SER A 683 16.48 29.66 5.95
N ILE A 684 17.45 28.92 5.41
CA ILE A 684 18.20 27.92 6.16
C ILE A 684 19.70 28.12 5.90
N GLY A 685 20.51 28.08 6.98
CA GLY A 685 21.98 28.12 6.94
C GLY A 685 22.59 26.73 6.93
N ASP A 686 23.88 26.67 7.24
CA ASP A 686 24.70 25.45 7.43
C ASP A 686 25.24 24.80 6.14
N PHE A 687 25.25 25.54 5.03
CA PHE A 687 25.95 25.10 3.83
C PHE A 687 27.39 25.64 3.82
N ARG A 688 28.24 25.06 4.69
CA ARG A 688 29.62 25.44 4.88
C ARG A 688 30.56 24.23 4.76
N ASP A 689 31.71 24.40 4.20
CA ASP A 689 32.75 23.36 4.08
C ASP A 689 33.38 23.03 5.44
N GLY A 690 34.28 22.02 5.46
CA GLY A 690 35.03 21.64 6.66
C GLY A 690 35.96 22.71 7.23
N LYS A 691 36.11 23.84 6.55
CA LYS A 691 36.89 25.03 6.98
C LYS A 691 35.97 26.20 7.33
N ASP A 692 34.70 25.96 7.49
CA ASP A 692 33.65 26.96 7.79
C ASP A 692 33.47 28.03 6.68
N GLN A 693 33.85 27.71 5.43
CA GLN A 693 33.61 28.59 4.30
C GLN A 693 32.25 28.27 3.65
N PRO A 694 31.51 29.28 3.16
CA PRO A 694 30.28 29.06 2.39
C PRO A 694 30.56 28.18 1.19
N ILE A 695 29.63 27.20 0.93
CA ILE A 695 29.72 26.39 -0.27
C ILE A 695 29.00 27.15 -1.39
N ASP A 696 29.64 27.21 -2.56
CA ASP A 696 29.08 27.80 -3.76
C ASP A 696 27.98 26.88 -4.31
N LEU A 697 26.71 27.34 -4.21
CA LEU A 697 25.52 26.64 -4.68
C LEU A 697 24.80 27.53 -5.69
N THR A 698 24.53 26.98 -6.87
CA THR A 698 23.75 27.64 -7.91
C THR A 698 22.30 27.09 -7.87
N GLY A 699 21.31 27.95 -7.75
CA GLY A 699 19.93 27.54 -7.58
C GLY A 699 19.06 27.68 -8.80
N MET A 700 18.12 26.76 -8.96
CA MET A 700 16.99 26.83 -9.88
C MET A 700 15.70 26.92 -9.06
N VAL A 701 15.02 28.06 -9.06
CA VAL A 701 13.71 28.23 -8.43
C VAL A 701 12.64 27.90 -9.44
N LEU A 702 11.76 26.97 -9.09
CA LEU A 702 10.59 26.61 -9.92
C LEU A 702 9.59 27.77 -9.91
N SER A 703 9.19 28.24 -11.06
CA SER A 703 8.36 29.43 -11.19
C SER A 703 7.09 29.23 -11.99
N GLY A 704 7.03 28.18 -12.82
CA GLY A 704 5.97 28.04 -13.84
C GLY A 704 6.03 29.14 -14.89
N ALA A 705 7.16 29.89 -14.99
CA ALA A 705 7.39 30.84 -16.05
C ALA A 705 7.90 30.13 -17.31
N HIS A 706 7.65 30.67 -18.48
CA HIS A 706 7.85 30.07 -19.79
C HIS A 706 9.14 29.24 -19.95
N ARG A 707 9.00 28.02 -20.45
CA ARG A 707 10.08 27.10 -20.82
C ARG A 707 11.12 27.65 -21.79
N ASP A 708 10.77 28.60 -22.64
CA ASP A 708 11.64 29.16 -23.67
C ASP A 708 12.53 30.31 -23.15
N SER A 709 12.39 30.71 -21.90
CA SER A 709 13.34 31.62 -21.28
C SER A 709 14.42 30.81 -20.56
N ASP A 710 15.66 30.99 -20.93
CA ASP A 710 16.87 30.49 -20.23
C ASP A 710 16.95 30.97 -18.75
N SER A 711 15.89 31.51 -18.22
CA SER A 711 15.76 32.05 -16.88
C SER A 711 14.82 31.21 -16.03
N ILE A 712 15.22 30.00 -15.68
CA ILE A 712 14.84 29.45 -14.37
C ILE A 712 15.48 30.43 -13.38
N ALA A 713 14.64 31.14 -12.62
CA ALA A 713 15.13 32.22 -11.79
C ALA A 713 16.21 31.68 -10.83
N SER A 714 17.42 32.21 -10.97
CA SER A 714 18.54 31.86 -10.11
C SER A 714 18.26 32.31 -8.68
N GLY A 715 17.85 31.38 -7.80
CA GLY A 715 17.91 31.59 -6.36
C GLY A 715 19.39 31.58 -5.96
N ALA A 716 19.92 32.64 -5.46
CA ALA A 716 21.31 32.69 -5.03
C ALA A 716 21.44 32.10 -3.61
N ALA A 717 22.41 31.16 -3.43
CA ALA A 717 23.03 31.04 -2.13
C ALA A 717 23.68 32.37 -1.80
N ASN A 718 23.39 32.93 -0.64
CA ASN A 718 24.10 34.15 -0.25
C ASN A 718 25.53 33.85 0.24
N ASP A 719 26.36 34.86 0.31
CA ASP A 719 27.78 34.75 0.72
C ASP A 719 28.01 34.18 2.13
N SER A 720 26.92 33.93 2.91
CA SER A 720 27.00 33.43 4.27
C SER A 720 26.74 31.92 4.38
N GLY A 721 26.53 31.18 3.28
CA GLY A 721 26.13 29.76 3.27
C GLY A 721 24.69 29.53 3.69
N GLN A 722 23.84 30.49 3.41
CA GLN A 722 22.38 30.44 3.67
C GLN A 722 21.61 30.35 2.35
N LEU A 723 20.62 29.47 2.29
CA LEU A 723 19.66 29.40 1.19
C LEU A 723 18.36 30.09 1.62
N THR A 724 17.80 30.89 0.73
CA THR A 724 16.52 31.57 0.94
C THR A 724 15.55 31.25 -0.19
N LEU A 725 14.30 30.90 0.15
CA LEU A 725 13.27 30.56 -0.81
C LEU A 725 11.97 31.30 -0.46
N GLY A 726 11.30 31.88 -1.47
CA GLY A 726 10.04 32.59 -1.34
C GLY A 726 8.90 31.71 -0.81
N ALA A 727 7.78 32.32 -0.45
CA ALA A 727 6.56 31.62 -0.02
C ALA A 727 6.03 30.70 -1.13
N TRP A 728 5.49 29.55 -0.75
CA TRP A 728 4.86 28.57 -1.65
C TRP A 728 5.72 28.31 -2.90
N SER A 729 6.98 27.86 -2.68
CA SER A 729 7.95 27.69 -3.74
C SER A 729 8.78 26.42 -3.53
N ALA A 730 9.31 25.86 -4.61
CA ALA A 730 10.29 24.80 -4.60
C ALA A 730 11.53 25.20 -5.41
N ALA A 731 12.70 24.71 -5.03
CA ALA A 731 13.95 24.97 -5.72
C ALA A 731 14.92 23.79 -5.62
N VAL A 732 15.80 23.66 -6.60
CA VAL A 732 16.95 22.78 -6.58
C VAL A 732 18.22 23.61 -6.70
N PHE A 733 19.11 23.50 -5.73
CA PHE A 733 20.42 24.13 -5.73
C PHE A 733 21.49 23.07 -5.99
N VAL A 734 22.44 23.35 -6.86
CA VAL A 734 23.51 22.41 -7.22
C VAL A 734 24.87 22.96 -6.81
N LYS A 735 25.75 22.06 -6.39
CA LYS A 735 27.17 22.33 -6.23
C LYS A 735 27.88 21.87 -7.49
N PRO A 736 28.34 22.79 -8.36
CA PRO A 736 29.02 22.41 -9.59
C PRO A 736 30.31 21.61 -9.34
N GLN A 737 30.54 20.57 -10.15
CA GLN A 737 31.80 19.82 -10.17
C GLN A 737 32.79 20.53 -11.11
N SER A 738 33.98 20.77 -10.63
CA SER A 738 35.05 21.41 -11.41
C SER A 738 36.15 20.41 -11.74
N GLY A 739 35.94 19.65 -12.84
CA GLY A 739 36.89 18.63 -13.26
C GLY A 739 36.70 17.29 -12.58
N ALA A 740 37.60 16.84 -11.72
CA ALA A 740 37.40 15.59 -10.97
C ALA A 740 36.43 15.79 -9.81
N GLN A 741 35.78 14.69 -9.41
CA GLN A 741 34.87 14.64 -8.25
C GLN A 741 35.52 15.32 -7.02
N GLY A 742 34.83 16.31 -6.47
CA GLY A 742 35.32 17.13 -5.36
C GLY A 742 34.83 16.66 -3.99
N ALA A 743 35.03 17.50 -2.99
CA ALA A 743 34.34 17.34 -1.70
C ALA A 743 32.86 17.63 -1.89
N GLY A 744 32.00 16.73 -1.54
CA GLY A 744 30.54 16.87 -1.69
C GLY A 744 29.95 17.86 -0.70
N LEU A 745 28.67 17.60 -0.36
CA LEU A 745 27.94 18.35 0.65
C LEU A 745 28.26 17.80 2.05
N PRO A 746 28.50 18.64 3.05
CA PRO A 746 28.68 18.16 4.42
C PRO A 746 27.40 17.57 4.97
N VAL A 747 27.54 16.53 5.78
CA VAL A 747 26.42 16.00 6.58
C VAL A 747 25.96 17.11 7.52
N SER A 748 24.64 17.24 7.70
CA SER A 748 24.06 18.24 8.60
C SER A 748 24.60 18.05 10.02
N LYS A 749 25.04 19.15 10.65
CA LYS A 749 25.45 19.14 12.06
C LYS A 749 24.20 18.98 12.93
N LYS A 750 23.88 17.75 13.28
CA LYS A 750 22.81 17.44 14.23
C LYS A 750 23.44 17.00 15.54
N THR A 751 23.05 17.62 16.64
CA THR A 751 23.31 17.04 17.95
C THR A 751 22.34 15.89 18.12
N ASP A 752 22.86 14.69 18.20
CA ASP A 752 22.04 13.51 18.53
C ASP A 752 21.64 13.60 20.01
N LEU A 753 20.52 14.25 20.26
CA LEU A 753 19.99 14.42 21.61
C LEU A 753 19.67 13.09 22.28
N SER A 754 19.45 12.02 21.47
CA SER A 754 19.14 10.70 21.99
C SER A 754 20.32 10.06 22.73
N THR A 755 21.54 10.48 22.44
CA THR A 755 22.76 9.98 23.12
C THR A 755 23.07 10.70 24.42
N LEU A 756 22.39 11.80 24.69
CA LEU A 756 22.60 12.63 25.89
C LEU A 756 21.56 12.34 26.96
N PRO A 757 21.97 12.09 28.21
CA PRO A 757 21.02 11.92 29.29
C PRO A 757 20.15 13.18 29.49
N PRO A 758 18.80 13.09 29.47
CA PRO A 758 17.90 14.25 29.58
C PRO A 758 18.14 15.11 30.82
N PHE A 759 18.60 14.50 31.91
CA PHE A 759 18.87 15.20 33.18
C PHE A 759 20.36 15.45 33.44
N GLY A 760 21.21 15.37 32.40
CA GLY A 760 22.65 15.55 32.51
C GLY A 760 23.26 14.54 33.48
N ASP A 761 24.09 15.02 34.40
CA ASP A 761 24.75 14.18 35.43
C ASP A 761 23.85 13.78 36.60
N THR A 762 22.56 14.16 36.61
CA THR A 762 21.64 13.80 37.69
C THR A 762 21.29 12.32 37.60
N GLU A 763 21.60 11.60 38.69
CA GLU A 763 21.22 10.19 38.81
C GLU A 763 19.71 10.02 38.97
N VAL A 764 19.14 9.01 38.34
CA VAL A 764 17.70 8.70 38.30
C VAL A 764 17.46 7.35 38.99
N PHE A 765 16.48 7.29 39.90
CA PHE A 765 16.17 6.10 40.68
C PHE A 765 14.68 5.76 40.63
N VAL A 766 14.37 4.46 40.70
CA VAL A 766 13.05 3.96 41.11
C VAL A 766 13.00 4.01 42.64
N ARG A 767 12.26 4.96 43.17
CA ARG A 767 12.11 5.17 44.64
C ARG A 767 10.81 4.53 45.11
N GLY A 768 10.81 4.00 46.36
CA GLY A 768 9.65 3.36 46.98
C GLY A 768 9.48 1.86 46.67
N PHE A 769 9.92 1.40 45.50
CA PHE A 769 9.82 -0.01 45.13
C PHE A 769 10.80 -0.87 45.96
N LEU A 770 10.28 -1.55 46.97
CA LEU A 770 11.01 -2.51 47.84
C LEU A 770 12.29 -1.95 48.47
N ASN A 771 12.44 -0.63 48.60
CA ASN A 771 13.67 0.03 49.04
C ASN A 771 13.47 1.10 50.11
N GLN A 772 12.27 1.18 50.71
CA GLN A 772 11.93 2.16 51.76
C GLN A 772 12.28 3.61 51.35
N TRP A 773 12.11 3.95 50.08
CA TRP A 773 12.40 5.26 49.49
C TRP A 773 13.89 5.65 49.36
N ASP A 774 14.80 4.74 49.69
CA ASP A 774 16.23 5.00 49.55
C ASP A 774 16.66 5.02 48.07
N PRO A 775 17.67 5.81 47.67
CA PRO A 775 18.15 5.92 46.31
C PRO A 775 19.12 4.77 45.93
N VAL A 776 18.64 3.54 46.03
CA VAL A 776 19.43 2.33 45.76
C VAL A 776 19.10 1.68 44.41
N ASN A 777 17.87 1.85 43.90
CA ASN A 777 17.42 1.28 42.63
C ASN A 777 17.72 2.25 41.49
N LYS A 778 19.02 2.40 41.16
CA LYS A 778 19.47 3.30 40.10
C LYS A 778 19.04 2.83 38.73
N MET A 779 18.47 3.74 37.95
CA MET A 779 18.19 3.54 36.53
C MET A 779 19.38 3.92 35.67
N ASN A 780 19.73 3.11 34.70
CA ASN A 780 20.81 3.39 33.75
C ASN A 780 20.23 4.01 32.48
N PHE A 781 20.86 5.07 32.00
CA PHE A 781 20.51 5.65 30.70
C PHE A 781 20.92 4.71 29.60
N SER A 782 19.97 4.33 28.74
CA SER A 782 20.18 3.39 27.61
C SER A 782 20.16 4.05 26.25
N GLY A 783 20.13 5.40 26.21
CA GLY A 783 19.92 6.16 24.97
C GLY A 783 18.45 6.46 24.71
N ASN A 784 18.12 7.21 23.65
CA ASN A 784 16.77 7.54 23.24
C ASN A 784 15.87 8.10 24.35
N PHE A 785 16.47 8.92 25.25
CA PHE A 785 15.82 9.51 26.45
C PHE A 785 15.27 8.47 27.44
N ILE A 786 15.74 7.21 27.37
CA ILE A 786 15.26 6.07 28.16
C ILE A 786 16.23 5.79 29.30
N TYR A 787 15.66 5.61 30.48
CA TYR A 787 16.34 5.07 31.65
C TYR A 787 15.71 3.74 32.04
N GLU A 788 16.53 2.74 32.35
CA GLU A 788 16.10 1.39 32.67
C GLU A 788 16.63 0.89 34.00
N PHE A 789 15.79 0.16 34.74
CA PHE A 789 16.15 -0.57 35.93
C PHE A 789 15.52 -1.95 35.91
N THR A 790 16.30 -2.97 36.19
CA THR A 790 15.84 -4.38 36.23
C THR A 790 16.21 -4.98 37.59
N THR A 791 15.29 -5.70 38.22
CA THR A 791 15.50 -6.38 39.50
C THR A 791 14.72 -7.69 39.58
N GLU A 792 15.25 -8.64 40.36
CA GLU A 792 14.54 -9.87 40.69
C GLU A 792 13.72 -9.64 41.98
N VAL A 793 12.48 -10.13 41.97
CA VAL A 793 11.56 -10.10 43.11
C VAL A 793 11.30 -11.52 43.57
N THR A 794 11.50 -11.77 44.86
CA THR A 794 11.29 -13.08 45.48
C THR A 794 9.87 -13.21 46.05
N ALA A 795 9.43 -14.43 46.37
CA ALA A 795 8.07 -14.67 46.86
C ALA A 795 7.73 -14.00 48.21
N ASP A 796 8.74 -13.69 49.05
CA ASP A 796 8.58 -12.96 50.30
C ASP A 796 8.47 -11.43 50.10
N GLN A 797 8.69 -10.94 48.89
CA GLN A 797 8.60 -9.52 48.51
C GLN A 797 7.29 -9.16 47.78
N LEU A 798 6.35 -10.09 47.69
CA LEU A 798 5.06 -9.86 47.05
C LEU A 798 4.16 -8.94 47.88
N GLY A 799 3.33 -8.15 47.20
CA GLY A 799 2.34 -7.27 47.84
C GLY A 799 2.34 -5.85 47.28
N SER A 800 1.60 -4.99 47.96
CA SER A 800 1.44 -3.60 47.59
C SER A 800 2.67 -2.77 47.96
N THR A 801 3.15 -2.00 47.01
CA THR A 801 4.24 -1.04 47.15
C THR A 801 3.88 0.29 46.48
N GLN A 802 4.74 1.27 46.56
CA GLN A 802 4.59 2.57 45.95
C GLN A 802 5.83 2.89 45.12
N VAL A 803 5.69 3.66 44.06
CA VAL A 803 6.76 3.98 43.10
C VAL A 803 6.77 5.47 42.78
N LYS A 804 7.95 6.06 42.76
CA LYS A 804 8.24 7.35 42.13
C LYS A 804 9.55 7.25 41.35
N ILE A 805 9.70 8.10 40.37
CA ILE A 805 10.98 8.32 39.70
C ILE A 805 11.58 9.61 40.25
N ALA A 806 12.70 9.51 40.95
CA ALA A 806 13.32 10.68 41.57
C ALA A 806 14.85 10.60 41.54
N GLY A 807 15.46 11.73 41.69
CA GLY A 807 16.92 11.84 41.90
C GLY A 807 17.35 11.44 43.28
N ASN A 808 18.61 11.70 43.62
CA ASN A 808 19.17 11.50 44.92
C ASN A 808 18.48 12.42 45.96
N GLU A 809 18.17 13.65 45.51
CA GLU A 809 17.47 14.64 46.32
C GLU A 809 16.04 14.82 45.82
N TRP A 810 15.05 14.91 46.75
CA TRP A 810 13.65 15.14 46.39
C TRP A 810 13.38 16.52 45.74
N SER A 811 14.24 17.50 45.98
CA SER A 811 14.16 18.86 45.42
C SER A 811 14.87 19.04 44.08
N GLY A 812 15.41 17.97 43.52
CA GLY A 812 16.16 18.00 42.29
C GLY A 812 15.27 18.06 41.02
N PRO A 813 15.88 18.12 39.85
CA PRO A 813 15.17 18.20 38.58
C PRO A 813 14.40 16.90 38.22
N VAL A 814 14.65 15.82 38.95
CA VAL A 814 13.99 14.52 38.74
C VAL A 814 13.13 14.23 39.97
N ASN A 815 11.84 14.47 39.90
CA ASN A 815 10.85 14.08 40.88
C ASN A 815 9.48 13.95 40.23
N TYR A 816 9.15 12.73 39.82
CA TYR A 816 7.96 12.41 39.02
C TYR A 816 7.12 11.33 39.72
N GLY A 817 5.81 11.51 39.68
CA GLY A 817 4.86 10.56 40.22
C GLY A 817 3.49 10.64 39.56
N LYS A 818 2.43 10.14 40.23
CA LYS A 818 1.07 10.15 39.67
C LYS A 818 0.57 11.57 39.36
N CYS A 819 -0.22 11.68 38.29
CA CYS A 819 -0.87 12.93 37.86
C CYS A 819 -2.25 13.10 38.52
N SER A 820 -2.93 11.99 38.81
CA SER A 820 -4.25 11.99 39.46
C SER A 820 -4.31 10.94 40.57
N ASP A 821 -5.31 11.06 41.47
CA ASP A 821 -5.50 10.11 42.55
C ASP A 821 -5.94 8.70 42.10
N THR A 822 -6.39 8.58 40.87
CA THR A 822 -6.79 7.30 40.27
C THR A 822 -5.64 6.57 39.59
N ASP A 823 -4.46 7.22 39.41
CA ASP A 823 -3.35 6.62 38.69
C ASP A 823 -2.70 5.52 39.54
N GLN A 824 -2.46 4.40 38.90
CA GLN A 824 -1.76 3.25 39.47
C GLN A 824 -0.87 2.60 38.42
N LEU A 825 0.26 2.06 38.85
CA LEU A 825 1.17 1.32 37.99
C LEU A 825 0.69 -0.12 37.85
N ALA A 826 0.64 -0.62 36.62
CA ALA A 826 0.33 -2.01 36.34
C ALA A 826 1.31 -2.57 35.31
N THR A 827 1.62 -3.86 35.43
CA THR A 827 2.51 -4.56 34.53
C THR A 827 1.96 -4.53 33.07
N GLY A 828 2.79 -4.13 32.13
CA GLY A 828 2.43 -4.03 30.71
C GLY A 828 1.71 -2.73 30.32
N GLN A 829 1.45 -1.82 31.27
CA GLN A 829 0.86 -0.52 30.97
C GLN A 829 1.89 0.61 30.97
N VAL A 830 1.64 1.66 30.21
CA VAL A 830 2.44 2.89 30.20
C VAL A 830 1.67 3.98 30.93
N ASN A 831 2.28 4.56 31.95
CA ASN A 831 1.72 5.65 32.73
C ASN A 831 2.44 6.96 32.43
N THR A 832 1.69 8.02 32.15
CA THR A 832 2.24 9.39 32.11
C THR A 832 2.46 9.87 33.55
N LEU A 833 3.62 10.48 33.80
CA LEU A 833 3.97 11.01 35.11
C LEU A 833 3.94 12.54 35.11
N CYS A 834 3.68 13.11 36.27
CA CYS A 834 3.70 14.55 36.52
C CYS A 834 4.87 14.92 37.44
N ALA A 835 5.48 16.09 37.16
CA ALA A 835 6.51 16.68 38.01
C ALA A 835 5.93 16.95 39.39
N ASN A 836 6.68 16.58 40.42
CA ASN A 836 6.27 16.63 41.83
C ASN A 836 4.97 15.89 42.19
N GLY A 837 4.55 14.95 41.27
CA GLY A 837 3.37 14.13 41.49
C GLY A 837 3.44 13.23 42.72
N GLY A 838 2.31 12.75 43.18
CA GLY A 838 2.21 11.84 44.35
C GLY A 838 2.78 10.45 44.06
N ASP A 839 2.79 9.61 45.10
CA ASP A 839 3.27 8.24 44.99
C ASP A 839 2.32 7.39 44.12
N LEU A 840 2.89 6.62 43.20
CA LEU A 840 2.14 5.76 42.29
C LEU A 840 1.98 4.35 42.86
N PRO A 841 0.77 3.93 43.25
CA PRO A 841 0.56 2.59 43.82
C PRO A 841 0.92 1.50 42.80
N PHE A 842 1.56 0.43 43.28
CA PHE A 842 1.89 -0.74 42.47
C PHE A 842 1.69 -2.02 43.26
N ASN A 843 1.04 -3.02 42.70
CA ASN A 843 0.87 -4.33 43.32
C ASN A 843 1.77 -5.37 42.63
N VAL A 844 2.70 -5.93 43.39
CA VAL A 844 3.63 -6.95 42.94
C VAL A 844 2.98 -8.32 43.18
N GLU A 845 2.51 -8.95 42.16
CA GLU A 845 1.68 -10.15 42.24
C GLU A 845 2.46 -11.46 42.09
N LYS A 846 3.60 -11.43 41.47
CA LYS A 846 4.38 -12.63 41.09
C LYS A 846 5.86 -12.44 41.39
N ALA A 847 6.53 -13.49 41.80
CA ALA A 847 7.98 -13.54 41.89
C ALA A 847 8.59 -13.67 40.51
N GLY A 848 9.69 -12.98 40.20
CA GLY A 848 10.35 -12.96 38.90
C GLY A 848 11.05 -11.65 38.60
N THR A 849 11.43 -11.46 37.36
CA THR A 849 12.17 -10.28 36.88
C THR A 849 11.21 -9.14 36.54
N TYR A 850 11.41 -7.98 37.14
CA TYR A 850 10.70 -6.73 36.85
C TYR A 850 11.65 -5.74 36.18
N LYS A 851 11.26 -5.21 35.01
CA LYS A 851 11.99 -4.17 34.28
C LYS A 851 11.17 -2.90 34.25
N PHE A 852 11.71 -1.82 34.84
CA PHE A 852 11.15 -0.47 34.79
C PHE A 852 11.81 0.30 33.67
N VAL A 853 11.02 0.96 32.85
CA VAL A 853 11.46 1.79 31.71
C VAL A 853 10.85 3.18 31.91
N PHE A 854 11.70 4.16 32.15
CA PHE A 854 11.32 5.57 32.28
C PHE A 854 11.79 6.33 31.04
N THR A 855 10.83 6.91 30.31
CA THR A 855 11.10 7.67 29.09
C THR A 855 10.89 9.16 29.35
N ALA A 856 11.95 9.94 29.26
CA ALA A 856 12.00 11.37 29.57
C ALA A 856 12.19 12.24 28.32
N MET A 857 11.67 11.81 27.18
CA MET A 857 11.68 12.57 25.94
C MET A 857 10.93 13.90 26.10
N ASN A 858 9.77 13.85 26.69
CA ASN A 858 9.07 15.05 27.17
C ASN A 858 9.19 15.12 28.69
N LYS A 859 10.02 16.05 29.18
CA LYS A 859 10.25 16.23 30.62
C LYS A 859 9.03 16.74 31.38
N ASP A 860 8.10 17.38 30.71
CA ASP A 860 6.85 17.86 31.35
C ASP A 860 5.85 16.73 31.54
N LYS A 861 5.89 15.72 30.69
CA LYS A 861 5.03 14.54 30.71
C LYS A 861 5.81 13.27 30.39
N PRO A 862 6.79 12.87 31.20
CA PRO A 862 7.52 11.63 30.99
C PRO A 862 6.62 10.43 31.23
N THR A 863 7.05 9.27 30.74
CA THR A 863 6.28 8.03 30.91
C THR A 863 7.07 6.98 31.69
N LEU A 864 6.34 6.13 32.41
CA LEU A 864 6.87 4.98 33.14
C LEU A 864 6.09 3.73 32.75
N SER A 865 6.78 2.68 32.37
CA SER A 865 6.21 1.34 32.19
C SER A 865 6.98 0.33 33.06
N VAL A 866 6.30 -0.73 33.45
CA VAL A 866 6.91 -1.88 34.11
C VAL A 866 6.53 -3.14 33.37
N SER A 867 7.51 -3.96 33.01
CA SER A 867 7.29 -5.29 32.45
C SER A 867 7.73 -6.37 33.40
N TYR A 868 7.08 -7.51 33.28
CA TYR A 868 7.36 -8.70 34.11
C TYR A 868 7.79 -9.84 33.18
N THR A 869 8.82 -10.55 33.63
CA THR A 869 9.28 -11.79 32.95
C THR A 869 9.30 -12.89 34.01
N GLU A 870 8.63 -13.99 33.73
CA GLU A 870 8.66 -15.16 34.60
C GLU A 870 10.09 -15.68 34.71
N PRO A 871 10.50 -16.21 35.86
CA PRO A 871 11.79 -16.89 36.02
C PRO A 871 11.88 -17.98 34.93
N ALA A 872 13.01 -18.08 34.25
CA ALA A 872 13.21 -19.15 33.29
C ALA A 872 13.06 -20.51 33.96
N GLN A 873 12.00 -21.23 33.64
CA GLN A 873 11.80 -22.61 34.15
C GLN A 873 12.85 -23.48 33.47
N SER A 874 13.69 -24.12 34.27
CA SER A 874 14.67 -25.09 33.79
C SER A 874 14.14 -26.50 34.03
N CYS A 875 13.71 -27.18 32.98
CA CYS A 875 13.60 -28.64 32.98
C CYS A 875 14.96 -29.26 33.19
N LYS A 876 15.02 -30.29 34.02
CA LYS A 876 16.17 -31.20 34.01
C LYS A 876 16.09 -32.06 32.71
N VAL A 877 16.42 -31.42 31.59
CA VAL A 877 16.54 -32.12 30.31
C VAL A 877 17.87 -32.89 30.37
N LEU A 878 17.76 -34.19 30.23
CA LEU A 878 18.95 -35.06 30.19
C LEU A 878 19.73 -34.81 28.88
N ASP A 879 21.04 -35.01 28.92
CA ASP A 879 21.87 -34.84 27.74
C ASP A 879 21.49 -35.88 26.65
N THR A 880 21.50 -35.46 25.39
CA THR A 880 21.21 -36.33 24.28
C THR A 880 22.42 -37.19 23.98
N VAL A 881 22.23 -38.49 23.92
CA VAL A 881 23.29 -39.52 23.63
C VAL A 881 23.13 -39.97 22.19
N ALA A 882 24.26 -40.24 21.52
CA ALA A 882 24.23 -40.81 20.20
C ALA A 882 23.68 -42.25 20.20
N GLY A 883 22.85 -42.60 19.23
CA GLY A 883 22.19 -43.87 19.10
C GLY A 883 20.66 -43.79 19.13
N ASN A 884 20.04 -44.87 18.80
CA ASN A 884 18.59 -45.04 18.88
C ASN A 884 18.25 -46.53 19.03
N PRO A 885 18.20 -47.05 20.28
CA PRO A 885 17.95 -48.45 20.52
C PRO A 885 16.62 -48.99 19.98
N LEU A 886 15.60 -48.14 19.82
CA LEU A 886 14.31 -48.49 19.22
C LEU A 886 14.42 -48.74 17.70
N GLY A 887 15.44 -48.17 17.03
CA GLY A 887 15.62 -48.29 15.59
C GLY A 887 14.70 -47.41 14.76
N PHE A 888 13.86 -46.59 15.39
CA PHE A 888 12.96 -45.63 14.76
C PHE A 888 12.82 -44.37 15.64
N PRO A 889 12.55 -43.18 15.08
CA PRO A 889 12.30 -41.96 15.85
C PRO A 889 10.97 -42.06 16.60
N LEU A 890 10.93 -41.55 17.83
CA LEU A 890 9.75 -41.57 18.70
C LEU A 890 9.22 -40.16 18.90
N TYR A 891 7.90 -40.00 18.84
CA TYR A 891 7.22 -38.72 18.96
C TYR A 891 6.04 -38.79 19.92
N VAL A 892 5.71 -37.66 20.56
CA VAL A 892 4.39 -37.41 21.13
C VAL A 892 3.48 -37.02 19.98
N ARG A 893 2.61 -37.90 19.54
CA ARG A 893 1.66 -37.66 18.44
C ARG A 893 0.24 -37.59 19.00
N GLY A 894 -0.47 -36.54 18.69
CA GLY A 894 -1.81 -36.30 19.24
C GLY A 894 -2.50 -35.12 18.64
N SER A 895 -3.60 -34.67 19.24
CA SER A 895 -4.34 -33.49 18.81
C SER A 895 -3.49 -32.20 18.87
N LEU A 896 -2.44 -32.18 19.70
CA LEU A 896 -1.44 -31.08 19.76
C LEU A 896 -0.56 -30.95 18.51
N SER A 897 -0.49 -31.98 17.66
CA SER A 897 0.35 -32.06 16.48
C SER A 897 -0.43 -32.45 15.22
N ASP A 898 -1.78 -32.31 15.23
CA ASP A 898 -2.67 -32.86 14.19
C ASP A 898 -2.33 -34.31 13.82
N TRP A 899 -1.93 -35.09 14.84
CA TRP A 899 -1.54 -36.49 14.75
C TRP A 899 -0.31 -36.75 13.88
N ASN A 900 0.43 -35.72 13.47
CA ASN A 900 1.64 -35.82 12.66
C ASN A 900 2.90 -35.97 13.53
N ALA A 901 3.96 -36.57 12.96
CA ALA A 901 5.27 -36.61 13.56
C ALA A 901 5.99 -35.26 13.36
N GLN A 902 5.87 -34.34 14.30
CA GLN A 902 6.48 -33.03 14.24
C GLN A 902 7.78 -32.97 15.05
N PRO A 903 8.86 -32.34 14.52
CA PRO A 903 10.17 -32.25 15.22
C PRO A 903 10.08 -31.62 16.62
N ALA A 904 9.15 -30.68 16.85
CA ALA A 904 8.91 -30.02 18.13
C ALA A 904 8.52 -31.03 19.26
N TYR A 905 7.93 -32.16 18.92
CA TYR A 905 7.43 -33.18 19.84
C TYR A 905 8.21 -34.52 19.74
N GLN A 906 9.40 -34.49 19.16
CA GLN A 906 10.27 -35.65 19.08
C GLN A 906 10.96 -35.96 20.42
N LEU A 907 10.88 -37.19 20.87
CA LEU A 907 11.59 -37.63 22.03
C LEU A 907 13.03 -38.07 21.63
N SER A 908 14.02 -37.37 22.18
CA SER A 908 15.43 -37.63 21.95
C SER A 908 15.92 -38.75 22.88
N TYR A 909 16.78 -39.63 22.40
CA TYR A 909 17.41 -40.65 23.20
C TYR A 909 18.40 -40.04 24.20
N LYS A 910 18.34 -40.49 25.47
CA LYS A 910 19.09 -39.91 26.58
C LYS A 910 20.05 -40.94 27.27
N GLY A 911 20.07 -42.16 26.82
CA GLY A 911 20.92 -43.22 27.38
C GLY A 911 20.13 -44.43 27.87
N MET A 912 20.84 -45.37 28.49
CA MET A 912 20.25 -46.57 29.06
C MET A 912 20.25 -46.55 30.59
N GLU A 913 19.19 -47.08 31.19
CA GLU A 913 19.10 -47.40 32.63
C GLU A 913 18.79 -48.88 32.77
N GLY A 914 19.82 -49.70 32.97
CA GLY A 914 19.70 -51.14 32.87
C GLY A 914 19.36 -51.54 31.44
N ASN A 915 18.26 -52.26 31.24
CA ASN A 915 17.74 -52.67 29.93
C ASN A 915 16.80 -51.63 29.32
N LEU A 916 16.48 -50.55 30.03
CA LEU A 916 15.54 -49.53 29.54
C LEU A 916 16.26 -48.42 28.80
N ALA A 917 15.85 -48.12 27.59
CA ALA A 917 16.25 -46.96 26.84
C ALA A 917 15.40 -45.75 27.27
N ILE A 918 16.06 -44.64 27.59
CA ILE A 918 15.43 -43.41 28.04
C ILE A 918 15.27 -42.46 26.85
N TYR A 919 14.04 -41.96 26.65
CA TYR A 919 13.69 -40.96 25.67
C TYR A 919 13.00 -39.77 26.33
N GLN A 920 13.31 -38.54 25.94
CA GLN A 920 12.73 -37.33 26.52
C GLN A 920 12.43 -36.28 25.48
N ALA A 921 11.25 -35.68 25.59
CA ALA A 921 10.90 -34.42 24.93
C ALA A 921 10.50 -33.40 25.98
N ALA A 922 10.81 -32.13 25.77
CA ALA A 922 10.33 -31.04 26.62
C ALA A 922 9.82 -29.87 25.75
N PHE A 923 8.60 -29.40 26.01
CA PHE A 923 7.97 -28.34 25.25
C PHE A 923 6.93 -27.57 26.08
N ASN A 924 6.67 -26.30 25.72
CA ASN A 924 5.64 -25.51 26.36
C ASN A 924 4.26 -25.93 25.89
N TYR A 925 3.34 -26.12 26.82
CA TYR A 925 1.95 -26.45 26.50
C TYR A 925 0.97 -25.95 27.59
N ALA A 926 -0.29 -25.74 27.19
CA ALA A 926 -1.42 -25.51 28.08
C ALA A 926 -2.70 -26.09 27.47
N GLY A 927 -3.52 -26.74 28.27
CA GLY A 927 -4.80 -27.29 27.81
C GLY A 927 -4.86 -28.82 27.82
N SER A 928 -5.98 -29.36 27.31
CA SER A 928 -6.21 -30.81 27.23
C SER A 928 -5.92 -31.29 25.83
N PHE A 929 -5.28 -32.45 25.71
CA PHE A 929 -5.04 -33.11 24.43
C PHE A 929 -5.00 -34.63 24.53
N ASP A 930 -5.39 -35.26 23.42
CA ASP A 930 -5.25 -36.70 23.26
C ASP A 930 -3.94 -37.03 22.55
N PHE A 931 -3.25 -38.11 22.95
CA PHE A 931 -1.97 -38.45 22.40
C PHE A 931 -1.62 -39.96 22.49
N LYS A 932 -0.56 -40.32 21.79
CA LYS A 932 0.22 -41.59 21.89
C LYS A 932 1.68 -41.29 21.66
N PHE A 933 2.55 -42.20 22.11
CA PHE A 933 3.93 -42.19 21.68
C PHE A 933 4.05 -43.14 20.45
N ALA A 934 4.52 -42.60 19.33
CA ALA A 934 4.55 -43.35 18.07
C ALA A 934 5.73 -42.96 17.17
N ASN A 935 6.04 -43.81 16.23
CA ASN A 935 7.02 -43.54 15.18
C ASN A 935 6.48 -42.55 14.13
N ASP A 936 7.31 -42.25 13.14
CA ASP A 936 7.01 -41.26 12.08
C ASP A 936 6.29 -41.84 10.85
N ASP A 937 6.06 -43.20 10.81
CA ASP A 937 5.35 -43.76 9.67
C ASP A 937 3.86 -43.44 9.65
N GLY A 938 3.29 -43.31 8.45
CA GLY A 938 1.89 -43.02 8.24
C GLY A 938 0.94 -44.14 8.67
N ASN A 939 1.46 -45.37 8.93
CA ASN A 939 0.67 -46.53 9.27
C ASN A 939 0.63 -46.84 10.79
N TRP A 940 1.29 -45.99 11.60
CA TRP A 940 1.34 -46.16 13.06
C TRP A 940 1.82 -47.53 13.50
N SER A 941 2.82 -48.09 12.82
CA SER A 941 3.28 -49.45 12.99
C SER A 941 3.93 -49.71 14.35
N LYS A 942 4.41 -48.67 15.02
CA LYS A 942 5.02 -48.70 16.35
C LYS A 942 4.38 -47.68 17.26
N GLN A 943 3.60 -48.17 18.24
CA GLN A 943 2.87 -47.32 19.19
C GLN A 943 3.10 -47.78 20.63
N PHE A 944 3.18 -46.77 21.53
CA PHE A 944 3.20 -46.98 22.96
C PHE A 944 2.09 -46.17 23.63
N PHE A 945 1.44 -46.70 24.62
CA PHE A 945 0.31 -46.14 25.32
C PHE A 945 0.18 -46.68 26.75
N VAL A 946 -0.68 -46.06 27.56
CA VAL A 946 -0.98 -46.43 28.94
C VAL A 946 -2.41 -46.96 29.02
N LYS A 947 -2.56 -48.15 29.67
CA LYS A 947 -3.86 -48.74 29.97
C LYS A 947 -4.03 -48.99 31.45
N ASP A 948 -5.27 -48.98 31.93
CA ASP A 948 -5.58 -49.44 33.29
C ASP A 948 -5.50 -50.96 33.41
N ALA A 949 -5.67 -51.49 34.61
CA ALA A 949 -5.67 -52.91 34.90
C ALA A 949 -6.79 -53.71 34.18
N GLY A 950 -7.81 -53.03 33.68
CA GLY A 950 -8.89 -53.58 32.83
C GLY A 950 -8.61 -53.55 31.34
N GLY A 951 -7.46 -52.99 30.92
CA GLY A 951 -7.06 -52.88 29.52
C GLY A 951 -7.64 -51.68 28.77
N THR A 952 -8.21 -50.71 29.46
CA THR A 952 -8.77 -49.47 28.90
C THR A 952 -7.71 -48.36 28.87
N LEU A 953 -7.67 -47.60 27.80
CA LEU A 953 -6.84 -46.35 27.70
C LEU A 953 -7.40 -45.32 28.69
N ILE A 954 -6.51 -44.62 29.40
CA ILE A 954 -6.87 -43.71 30.49
C ILE A 954 -6.38 -42.30 30.24
N ALA A 955 -7.06 -41.34 30.92
CA ALA A 955 -6.51 -40.02 31.13
C ALA A 955 -5.35 -40.11 32.13
N LEU A 956 -4.24 -39.42 31.82
CA LEU A 956 -3.05 -39.37 32.68
C LEU A 956 -3.07 -38.13 33.55
N GLU A 957 -2.58 -38.25 34.76
CA GLU A 957 -2.33 -37.14 35.64
C GLU A 957 -0.84 -36.75 35.62
N PRO A 958 -0.47 -35.48 35.61
CA PRO A 958 0.92 -35.07 35.72
C PRO A 958 1.58 -35.59 36.98
N GLU A 959 2.91 -35.68 36.95
CA GLU A 959 3.78 -36.10 38.07
C GLU A 959 3.61 -37.57 38.52
N GLN A 960 2.83 -38.36 37.80
CA GLN A 960 2.68 -39.81 38.09
C GLN A 960 3.41 -40.66 37.11
N VAL A 961 3.93 -41.81 37.58
CA VAL A 961 4.59 -42.81 36.74
C VAL A 961 3.58 -43.87 36.32
N TYR A 962 3.46 -44.09 35.02
CA TYR A 962 2.53 -45.07 34.46
C TYR A 962 3.30 -46.17 33.71
N PRO A 963 2.81 -47.42 33.78
CA PRO A 963 3.37 -48.48 32.95
C PRO A 963 3.05 -48.25 31.47
N LEU A 964 4.08 -48.36 30.63
CA LEU A 964 3.97 -48.16 29.19
C LEU A 964 3.82 -49.50 28.46
N GLN A 965 2.84 -49.60 27.60
CA GLN A 965 2.57 -50.79 26.82
C GLN A 965 2.87 -50.56 25.33
N HIS A 966 3.38 -51.58 24.68
CA HIS A 966 3.61 -51.65 23.24
C HIS A 966 2.61 -52.59 22.56
N GLY A 967 2.08 -52.21 21.42
CA GLY A 967 1.14 -53.01 20.65
C GLY A 967 0.48 -52.27 19.51
N ASP A 968 -0.40 -52.97 18.79
CA ASP A 968 -1.24 -52.40 17.71
C ASP A 968 -2.33 -51.55 18.30
N GLY A 969 -1.97 -50.60 19.07
CA GLY A 969 -2.79 -49.69 19.84
C GLY A 969 -4.24 -49.43 19.46
N GLY A 970 -4.98 -50.42 19.09
CA GLY A 970 -6.39 -50.41 18.70
C GLY A 970 -7.11 -49.05 18.84
N MET A 971 -8.21 -48.85 18.48
CA MET A 971 -8.92 -47.58 18.53
C MET A 971 -8.96 -46.97 19.94
N GLY A 972 -8.23 -45.85 20.17
CA GLY A 972 -8.21 -45.08 21.42
C GLY A 972 -6.89 -44.34 21.68
N ASN A 973 -6.92 -43.32 22.51
CA ASN A 973 -5.81 -42.46 22.85
C ASN A 973 -5.73 -42.25 24.35
N ASN A 974 -4.52 -42.00 24.89
CA ASN A 974 -4.42 -41.40 26.21
C ASN A 974 -4.76 -39.92 26.13
N SER A 975 -5.25 -39.33 27.20
CA SER A 975 -5.48 -37.90 27.30
C SER A 975 -4.75 -37.35 28.53
N ILE A 976 -4.42 -36.07 28.50
CA ILE A 976 -3.87 -35.32 29.62
C ILE A 976 -4.30 -33.86 29.56
N THR A 977 -4.46 -33.25 30.76
CA THR A 977 -4.67 -31.81 30.87
C THR A 977 -3.47 -31.20 31.59
N LEU A 978 -2.83 -30.21 30.95
CA LEU A 978 -1.65 -29.55 31.47
C LEU A 978 -1.95 -28.06 31.72
N GLU A 979 -1.46 -27.51 32.83
CA GLU A 979 -1.46 -26.07 33.04
C GLU A 979 -0.37 -25.41 32.15
N GLN A 980 -0.47 -24.08 31.98
CA GLN A 980 0.53 -23.38 31.18
C GLN A 980 1.92 -23.50 31.80
N GLY A 981 2.84 -24.17 31.13
CA GLY A 981 4.19 -24.41 31.59
C GLY A 981 5.06 -25.16 30.60
N LEU A 982 6.32 -25.36 30.97
CA LEU A 982 7.24 -26.23 30.23
C LEU A 982 7.10 -27.65 30.81
N TRP A 983 6.74 -28.59 29.97
CA TRP A 983 6.48 -29.97 30.37
C TRP A 983 7.49 -30.96 29.77
N SER A 984 7.96 -31.89 30.58
CA SER A 984 8.87 -32.98 30.20
C SER A 984 8.10 -34.28 30.08
N PHE A 985 8.17 -34.91 28.94
CA PHE A 985 7.69 -36.27 28.66
C PHE A 985 8.87 -37.20 28.68
N LEU A 986 9.02 -37.94 29.74
CA LEU A 986 10.10 -38.91 29.92
C LEU A 986 9.58 -40.32 29.76
N VAL A 987 10.08 -41.06 28.78
CA VAL A 987 9.73 -42.44 28.45
C VAL A 987 10.93 -43.32 28.69
N LYS A 988 10.75 -44.42 29.47
CA LYS A 988 11.71 -45.50 29.66
C LYS A 988 11.13 -46.75 29.02
N VAL A 989 11.81 -47.35 28.07
CA VAL A 989 11.27 -48.48 27.28
C VAL A 989 12.35 -49.56 27.06
N ASP A 990 12.01 -50.85 27.25
CA ASP A 990 12.85 -51.96 26.85
C ASP A 990 12.76 -52.14 25.30
N PRO A 991 13.82 -51.82 24.56
CA PRO A 991 13.79 -51.85 23.11
C PRO A 991 13.73 -53.28 22.54
N THR A 992 13.87 -54.28 23.36
CA THR A 992 13.83 -55.73 22.94
C THR A 992 12.42 -56.31 23.03
N GLN A 993 11.53 -55.65 23.78
CA GLN A 993 10.13 -56.08 23.96
C GLN A 993 9.22 -55.45 22.87
N THR A 994 8.42 -56.28 22.24
CA THR A 994 7.57 -55.87 21.12
C THR A 994 6.06 -55.94 21.42
N SER A 995 5.68 -56.36 22.63
CA SER A 995 4.27 -56.45 23.04
C SER A 995 4.15 -56.49 24.58
N GLY A 996 2.98 -56.04 25.10
CA GLY A 996 2.70 -56.00 26.53
C GLY A 996 3.33 -54.76 27.21
N GLU A 997 3.55 -54.86 28.52
CA GLU A 997 4.22 -53.81 29.28
C GLU A 997 5.72 -53.81 28.97
N VAL A 998 6.20 -52.68 28.48
CA VAL A 998 7.58 -52.57 27.94
C VAL A 998 8.39 -51.52 28.69
N GLY A 999 7.81 -50.78 29.64
CA GLY A 999 8.49 -49.73 30.33
C GLY A 999 7.56 -48.79 31.11
N SER A 1000 7.93 -47.52 31.23
CA SER A 1000 7.17 -46.52 31.97
C SER A 1000 7.23 -45.13 31.31
N VAL A 1001 6.27 -44.31 31.65
CA VAL A 1001 6.24 -42.87 31.29
C VAL A 1001 5.92 -42.05 32.50
N ILE A 1002 6.55 -40.87 32.60
CA ILE A 1002 6.18 -39.80 33.50
C ILE A 1002 6.10 -38.48 32.70
N ILE A 1003 5.06 -37.69 32.96
CA ILE A 1003 4.89 -36.34 32.41
C ILE A 1003 4.96 -35.39 33.60
N GLN A 1004 5.98 -34.53 33.60
CA GLN A 1004 6.27 -33.69 34.77
C GLN A 1004 6.53 -32.24 34.36
N GLU A 1005 6.11 -31.33 35.23
CA GLU A 1005 6.42 -29.91 35.03
C GLU A 1005 7.90 -29.66 35.30
N CYS A 1006 8.50 -28.77 34.49
CA CYS A 1006 9.87 -28.37 34.69
C CYS A 1006 9.99 -27.36 35.83
N SER A 1007 10.73 -27.72 36.89
CA SER A 1007 10.92 -26.82 38.06
C SER A 1007 11.66 -25.54 37.64
N ALA A 1008 11.24 -24.40 38.19
CA ALA A 1008 12.03 -23.18 38.18
C ALA A 1008 13.38 -23.42 38.91
N LYS A 1009 14.47 -22.87 38.35
CA LYS A 1009 15.77 -22.84 38.98
C LYS A 1009 15.78 -21.90 40.16
#